data_66aeb2557d7a04aa6e8f213bad2eebc9
#
_entry.id   66aeb2557d7a04aa6e8f213bad2eebc9
#
_cell.length_a   1.000
_cell.length_b   1.000
_cell.length_c   1.000
_cell.angle_alpha   90.00
_cell.angle_beta   90.00
_cell.angle_gamma   90.00
#
_symmetry.space_group_name_H-M   'P 1'
#
loop_
_entity.id
_entity.type
_entity.pdbx_description
1 polymer ?
#
loop_
_entity_poly.entity_id
_entity_poly.type
_entity_poly.pdbx_seq_one_letter_code
_entity_poly.pdbx_strand_id
1 'polypeptide(L)'
;MAKAKESRAADAPLELNAAQRRAVEHGEGPLLVVAGAGTGKTRVITERIRRLLETQTEISGENILGLTFTEKAAAEMKHRVEKAVGERAKGLTLTTFHAFCFSLLKEVNPGVQVLDQTDHWILMRRNLPRLRLNLYKRVAEPGQFLGDFAQFFSRCQDELVEPADYERYVAGLHKAHEEMKADLDAGERAEREAELERQTELARVYRVSEALLRERNLITFGGQLLEAVKLLRTNAALLEKLRERYHYILVDEFQDTNIAQIELLWLLGRAHKNIFVVGDDDQAIYRFRGASFGSFQQFAERFIGARPPTAGDLPPGDLPLGDLLLGDLPLGDLPVAPTVENEKRHVLPLLENYRSTKKVLRVSGQVIAQNADRYIADKQLETQNAEGDKIQVVELGSADDEANWVAGEVERLYDKGHRWGEFAVLYRMHTHREKLVKVLSARKIPFVIKNLSILTNPLVRDVLAYLRLIATPSDDVACARVLGAPAWGFEAQDLARLCARASKNRRQPLWDALQGAQGELEFAKVGRRTIELIEFIKRLRGRAWKLRASELLDELIAELGLVLPEDDRNRPYLVRLGDFVREWEQKALTETGKLAELAQYLDDFAAANGQINLAESGGRDAVHLMTVHAAKGLEFDHVFVLRLVMGGFPARPRQPVLEFPDALMKEESPQGDFQIQEERRLFYVALTRARKRLTLTTVIHKRSRRSEFLEDFLSAPEIQKNDVQQIAPKYSAPAERRSGAGEGQLFGAGDPDSRAYSRIAQWAETFHPPAPLPLQLSATAIEGYNTCPQRFLFDHIWGLRGGPRAATTFGSVMHTTVRLVLKEWKENKRLLPWDEVEMIFRREWRSAGFEDDYQEKEYQREGLEQLREFHAGALPRPEDVLGQEKYFELPMEGNVVVTGRMDQVNRLGPGEAEIVDYKTGRPKDEKAARNSLQLSIYALAARGVLELDPVRLTFYNLMTNLPVCSTRDDKQLKKAEEKVQEVAGSIRAGEFGASPGFVCRTCEYRPVCPAHEGSGE
;
A
#
# COMPACT_ATOMS: atom_id res chain seq x y z
N MET A 1 -16.35 -36.63 -35.35
CA MET A 1 -15.08 -37.43 -35.29
C MET A 1 -13.82 -36.60 -35.53
N ALA A 2 -13.83 -35.47 -36.16
CA ALA A 2 -12.66 -34.57 -36.33
C ALA A 2 -12.26 -33.83 -35.03
N LYS A 3 -13.20 -33.37 -34.22
CA LYS A 3 -12.94 -32.67 -32.91
C LYS A 3 -12.34 -33.58 -31.82
N ALA A 4 -12.48 -34.92 -31.96
CA ALA A 4 -11.92 -35.85 -30.99
C ALA A 4 -10.46 -36.27 -31.33
N LYS A 5 -9.94 -35.88 -32.50
CA LYS A 5 -8.53 -36.13 -32.88
C LYS A 5 -7.60 -34.94 -32.50
N GLU A 6 -8.11 -33.71 -32.41
CA GLU A 6 -7.31 -32.55 -31.96
C GLU A 6 -7.05 -32.55 -30.45
N SER A 7 -7.93 -33.14 -29.63
CA SER A 7 -7.70 -33.21 -28.18
C SER A 7 -6.70 -34.31 -27.77
N ARG A 8 -6.40 -35.28 -28.64
CA ARG A 8 -5.39 -36.32 -28.40
C ARG A 8 -3.97 -35.96 -28.84
N ALA A 9 -3.79 -34.90 -29.65
CA ALA A 9 -2.46 -34.43 -30.05
C ALA A 9 -1.80 -33.47 -29.04
N ALA A 10 -2.53 -32.99 -28.04
CA ALA A 10 -2.00 -32.12 -26.99
C ALA A 10 -1.37 -32.86 -25.79
N ASP A 11 -1.49 -34.17 -25.70
CA ASP A 11 -1.02 -34.98 -24.56
C ASP A 11 0.17 -35.94 -24.88
N ALA A 12 0.83 -35.76 -26.03
CA ALA A 12 2.10 -36.47 -26.25
C ALA A 12 3.18 -35.80 -25.39
N PRO A 13 3.94 -36.55 -24.54
CA PRO A 13 5.01 -35.97 -23.73
C PRO A 13 6.05 -35.40 -24.70
N LEU A 14 6.13 -34.04 -24.75
CA LEU A 14 7.22 -33.35 -25.45
C LEU A 14 8.54 -33.92 -24.92
N GLU A 15 9.40 -34.41 -25.80
CA GLU A 15 10.72 -34.93 -25.43
C GLU A 15 11.54 -33.84 -24.72
N LEU A 16 12.31 -34.21 -23.70
CA LEU A 16 13.26 -33.30 -23.05
C LEU A 16 14.40 -33.00 -24.02
N ASN A 17 14.79 -31.72 -24.13
CA ASN A 17 16.01 -31.39 -24.85
C ASN A 17 17.27 -31.92 -24.13
N ALA A 18 18.44 -31.83 -24.79
CA ALA A 18 19.68 -32.39 -24.25
C ALA A 18 20.06 -31.75 -22.88
N ALA A 19 19.88 -30.43 -22.70
CA ALA A 19 20.19 -29.75 -21.44
C ALA A 19 19.17 -30.12 -20.34
N GLN A 20 17.88 -30.15 -20.65
CA GLN A 20 16.85 -30.59 -19.72
C GLN A 20 17.06 -32.04 -19.30
N ARG A 21 17.41 -32.95 -20.26
CA ARG A 21 17.70 -34.34 -19.97
C ARG A 21 18.91 -34.49 -19.03
N ARG A 22 19.99 -33.75 -19.27
CA ARG A 22 21.17 -33.71 -18.37
C ARG A 22 20.79 -33.26 -16.96
N ALA A 23 19.94 -32.23 -16.83
CA ALA A 23 19.46 -31.78 -15.51
C ALA A 23 18.63 -32.86 -14.80
N VAL A 24 17.71 -33.51 -15.51
CA VAL A 24 16.86 -34.59 -14.97
C VAL A 24 17.69 -35.83 -14.63
N GLU A 25 18.72 -36.15 -15.41
CA GLU A 25 19.60 -37.32 -15.25
C GLU A 25 20.81 -37.08 -14.35
N HIS A 26 20.95 -35.89 -13.79
CA HIS A 26 22.05 -35.61 -12.85
C HIS A 26 22.03 -36.64 -11.70
N GLY A 27 23.17 -37.18 -11.36
CA GLY A 27 23.35 -38.17 -10.29
C GLY A 27 23.16 -37.50 -8.90
N GLU A 28 24.00 -37.92 -7.98
CA GLU A 28 24.12 -37.32 -6.66
C GLU A 28 24.96 -36.05 -6.66
N GLY A 29 24.81 -35.26 -5.59
CA GLY A 29 25.49 -34.01 -5.39
C GLY A 29 24.66 -32.79 -5.79
N PRO A 30 25.22 -31.59 -5.56
CA PRO A 30 24.50 -30.35 -5.81
C PRO A 30 24.39 -30.03 -7.31
N LEU A 31 23.27 -29.46 -7.73
CA LEU A 31 23.11 -28.92 -9.09
C LEU A 31 22.40 -27.59 -9.09
N LEU A 32 23.02 -26.58 -9.66
CA LEU A 32 22.42 -25.28 -9.97
C LEU A 32 21.99 -25.25 -11.43
N VAL A 33 20.71 -25.13 -11.68
CA VAL A 33 20.14 -24.98 -13.03
C VAL A 33 19.80 -23.51 -13.27
N VAL A 34 20.62 -22.83 -14.07
CA VAL A 34 20.42 -21.43 -14.46
C VAL A 34 19.52 -21.40 -15.69
N ALA A 35 18.25 -21.20 -15.48
CA ALA A 35 17.23 -21.37 -16.52
C ALA A 35 16.61 -20.02 -16.91
N GLY A 36 16.53 -19.74 -18.22
CA GLY A 36 15.86 -18.54 -18.70
C GLY A 36 14.34 -18.58 -18.64
N ALA A 37 13.72 -17.47 -19.01
CA ALA A 37 12.27 -17.39 -19.15
C ALA A 37 11.74 -18.42 -20.17
N GLY A 38 10.69 -19.18 -19.81
CA GLY A 38 10.03 -20.11 -20.74
C GLY A 38 10.85 -21.33 -21.16
N THR A 39 11.93 -21.70 -20.43
CA THR A 39 12.79 -22.86 -20.72
C THR A 39 12.32 -24.16 -20.05
N GLY A 40 11.17 -24.13 -19.33
CA GLY A 40 10.58 -25.32 -18.73
C GLY A 40 11.12 -25.67 -17.34
N LYS A 41 11.51 -24.67 -16.51
CA LYS A 41 11.99 -24.83 -15.11
C LYS A 41 11.19 -25.85 -14.31
N THR A 42 9.91 -25.59 -14.11
CA THR A 42 9.00 -26.45 -13.33
C THR A 42 8.87 -27.87 -13.92
N ARG A 43 8.95 -27.99 -15.25
CA ARG A 43 8.96 -29.29 -15.92
C ARG A 43 10.19 -30.11 -15.55
N VAL A 44 11.37 -29.50 -15.58
CA VAL A 44 12.63 -30.18 -15.23
C VAL A 44 12.60 -30.71 -13.79
N ILE A 45 12.10 -29.91 -12.84
CA ILE A 45 11.94 -30.37 -11.44
C ILE A 45 10.96 -31.54 -11.35
N THR A 46 9.80 -31.45 -11.99
CA THR A 46 8.77 -32.49 -11.96
C THR A 46 9.30 -33.80 -12.55
N GLU A 47 9.98 -33.74 -13.71
CA GLU A 47 10.57 -34.90 -14.37
C GLU A 47 11.74 -35.48 -13.56
N ARG A 48 12.53 -34.68 -12.85
CA ARG A 48 13.56 -35.17 -11.96
C ARG A 48 12.97 -35.95 -10.78
N ILE A 49 11.93 -35.38 -10.12
CA ILE A 49 11.22 -36.10 -9.05
C ILE A 49 10.67 -37.44 -9.58
N ARG A 50 10.01 -37.40 -10.74
CA ARG A 50 9.51 -38.63 -11.39
C ARG A 50 10.61 -39.65 -11.59
N ARG A 51 11.75 -39.26 -12.18
CA ARG A 51 12.91 -40.13 -12.44
C ARG A 51 13.48 -40.71 -11.15
N LEU A 52 13.69 -39.87 -10.11
CA LEU A 52 14.17 -40.40 -8.81
C LEU A 52 13.27 -41.48 -8.28
N LEU A 53 11.95 -41.31 -8.30
CA LEU A 53 10.98 -42.29 -7.85
C LEU A 53 10.89 -43.55 -8.76
N GLU A 54 11.17 -43.43 -10.05
CA GLU A 54 11.12 -44.58 -10.99
C GLU A 54 12.40 -45.39 -10.99
N THR A 55 13.58 -44.76 -10.90
CA THR A 55 14.87 -45.40 -11.12
C THR A 55 15.56 -45.86 -9.84
N GLN A 56 15.26 -45.23 -8.71
CA GLN A 56 15.88 -45.61 -7.43
C GLN A 56 14.88 -46.35 -6.56
N THR A 57 15.05 -47.65 -6.46
CA THR A 57 14.11 -48.52 -5.72
C THR A 57 14.07 -48.27 -4.23
N GLU A 58 15.15 -47.74 -3.65
CA GLU A 58 15.28 -47.43 -2.23
C GLU A 58 14.69 -46.06 -1.86
N ILE A 59 14.35 -45.22 -2.86
CA ILE A 59 13.80 -43.86 -2.65
C ILE A 59 12.27 -43.91 -2.79
N SER A 60 11.61 -43.46 -1.76
CA SER A 60 10.15 -43.25 -1.72
C SER A 60 9.84 -41.75 -1.76
N GLY A 61 8.56 -41.36 -1.91
CA GLY A 61 8.14 -39.95 -1.83
C GLY A 61 8.52 -39.27 -0.51
N GLU A 62 8.62 -40.02 0.60
CA GLU A 62 9.00 -39.50 1.91
C GLU A 62 10.45 -38.97 1.97
N ASN A 63 11.30 -39.45 1.05
CA ASN A 63 12.72 -39.05 0.99
C ASN A 63 12.96 -37.80 0.15
N ILE A 64 11.91 -37.20 -0.43
CA ILE A 64 12.04 -36.05 -1.32
C ILE A 64 11.31 -34.83 -0.72
N LEU A 65 12.05 -33.75 -0.57
CA LEU A 65 11.56 -32.44 -0.18
C LEU A 65 11.63 -31.49 -1.38
N GLY A 66 10.47 -31.02 -1.88
CA GLY A 66 10.40 -29.99 -2.90
C GLY A 66 9.88 -28.69 -2.30
N LEU A 67 10.64 -27.62 -2.50
CA LEU A 67 10.33 -26.28 -1.98
C LEU A 67 10.10 -25.32 -3.14
N THR A 68 9.05 -24.52 -3.03
CA THR A 68 8.67 -23.51 -4.04
C THR A 68 8.21 -22.22 -3.37
N PHE A 69 8.03 -21.18 -4.18
CA PHE A 69 7.66 -19.86 -3.67
C PHE A 69 6.16 -19.71 -3.40
N THR A 70 5.28 -20.48 -4.08
CA THR A 70 3.82 -20.33 -3.93
C THR A 70 3.14 -21.67 -3.71
N GLU A 71 2.08 -21.70 -2.89
CA GLU A 71 1.27 -22.90 -2.65
C GLU A 71 0.63 -23.44 -3.93
N LYS A 72 0.23 -22.56 -4.85
CA LYS A 72 -0.32 -22.95 -6.15
C LYS A 72 0.71 -23.73 -6.98
N ALA A 73 1.96 -23.28 -7.01
CA ALA A 73 3.04 -24.00 -7.70
C ALA A 73 3.34 -25.35 -7.05
N ALA A 74 3.35 -25.41 -5.71
CA ALA A 74 3.51 -26.63 -4.96
C ALA A 74 2.39 -27.65 -5.27
N ALA A 75 1.13 -27.22 -5.24
CA ALA A 75 -0.03 -28.06 -5.52
C ALA A 75 -0.05 -28.55 -6.98
N GLU A 76 0.26 -27.68 -7.95
CA GLU A 76 0.34 -28.06 -9.36
C GLU A 76 1.47 -29.07 -9.62
N MET A 77 2.64 -28.84 -9.04
CA MET A 77 3.78 -29.74 -9.14
C MET A 77 3.45 -31.13 -8.54
N LYS A 78 2.84 -31.12 -7.35
CA LYS A 78 2.39 -32.34 -6.67
C LYS A 78 1.39 -33.13 -7.51
N HIS A 79 0.37 -32.46 -8.04
CA HIS A 79 -0.62 -33.12 -8.92
C HIS A 79 0.01 -33.73 -10.16
N ARG A 80 0.99 -33.06 -10.79
CA ARG A 80 1.71 -33.58 -11.98
C ARG A 80 2.52 -34.85 -11.65
N VAL A 81 3.23 -34.84 -10.50
CA VAL A 81 4.02 -36.01 -10.06
C VAL A 81 3.10 -37.16 -9.69
N GLU A 82 2.05 -36.94 -8.90
CA GLU A 82 1.07 -37.98 -8.53
C GLU A 82 0.41 -38.61 -9.76
N LYS A 83 0.06 -37.83 -10.77
CA LYS A 83 -0.47 -38.32 -12.04
C LYS A 83 0.52 -39.19 -12.80
N ALA A 84 1.82 -38.90 -12.69
CA ALA A 84 2.86 -39.61 -13.44
C ALA A 84 3.29 -40.92 -12.76
N VAL A 85 3.47 -40.94 -11.42
CA VAL A 85 4.06 -42.11 -10.70
C VAL A 85 3.10 -42.81 -9.73
N GLY A 86 1.87 -42.31 -9.55
CA GLY A 86 0.83 -42.89 -8.70
C GLY A 86 1.25 -43.06 -7.24
N GLU A 87 1.05 -44.26 -6.67
CA GLU A 87 1.34 -44.57 -5.27
C GLU A 87 2.79 -44.32 -4.83
N ARG A 88 3.76 -44.30 -5.76
CA ARG A 88 5.17 -44.00 -5.46
C ARG A 88 5.37 -42.57 -5.00
N ALA A 89 4.44 -41.63 -5.31
CA ALA A 89 4.45 -40.27 -4.81
C ALA A 89 3.97 -40.16 -3.35
N LYS A 90 3.48 -41.25 -2.75
CA LYS A 90 2.97 -41.20 -1.38
C LYS A 90 4.05 -40.73 -0.40
N GLY A 91 3.69 -39.73 0.46
CA GLY A 91 4.61 -39.16 1.42
C GLY A 91 5.50 -38.03 0.85
N LEU A 92 5.43 -37.72 -0.47
CA LEU A 92 6.17 -36.66 -1.11
C LEU A 92 5.81 -35.28 -0.47
N THR A 93 6.83 -34.58 0.00
CA THR A 93 6.67 -33.26 0.57
C THR A 93 6.96 -32.21 -0.50
N LEU A 94 5.89 -31.62 -1.07
CA LEU A 94 5.96 -30.46 -1.97
C LEU A 94 5.19 -29.30 -1.33
N THR A 95 5.90 -28.24 -0.96
CA THR A 95 5.36 -27.14 -0.14
C THR A 95 6.15 -25.85 -0.32
N THR A 96 5.72 -24.76 0.33
CA THR A 96 6.50 -23.52 0.40
C THR A 96 7.49 -23.55 1.57
N PHE A 97 8.55 -22.74 1.51
CA PHE A 97 9.49 -22.60 2.62
C PHE A 97 8.80 -22.27 3.94
N HIS A 98 7.87 -21.31 3.93
CA HIS A 98 7.15 -20.89 5.13
C HIS A 98 6.25 -21.99 5.69
N ALA A 99 5.51 -22.70 4.83
CA ALA A 99 4.66 -23.80 5.27
C ALA A 99 5.48 -24.97 5.84
N PHE A 100 6.65 -25.25 5.25
CA PHE A 100 7.59 -26.25 5.78
C PHE A 100 8.09 -25.84 7.18
N CYS A 101 8.62 -24.62 7.32
CA CYS A 101 9.10 -24.10 8.60
C CYS A 101 7.99 -24.09 9.66
N PHE A 102 6.79 -23.65 9.27
CA PHE A 102 5.66 -23.65 10.18
C PHE A 102 5.26 -25.03 10.65
N SER A 103 5.34 -26.04 9.78
CA SER A 103 5.06 -27.44 10.18
C SER A 103 6.06 -27.92 11.23
N LEU A 104 7.35 -27.59 11.10
CA LEU A 104 8.37 -27.93 12.09
C LEU A 104 8.12 -27.22 13.43
N LEU A 105 7.77 -25.95 13.39
CA LEU A 105 7.47 -25.21 14.61
C LEU A 105 6.23 -25.74 15.31
N LYS A 106 5.20 -26.16 14.58
CA LYS A 106 4.00 -26.79 15.14
C LYS A 106 4.26 -28.15 15.79
N GLU A 107 5.24 -28.93 15.32
CA GLU A 107 5.62 -30.19 15.98
C GLU A 107 6.14 -29.92 17.40
N VAL A 108 6.85 -28.82 17.62
CA VAL A 108 7.41 -28.43 18.94
C VAL A 108 6.46 -27.58 19.76
N ASN A 109 5.69 -26.71 19.10
CA ASN A 109 4.73 -25.81 19.73
C ASN A 109 3.39 -25.83 18.97
N PRO A 110 2.48 -26.79 19.27
CA PRO A 110 1.21 -26.94 18.56
C PRO A 110 0.29 -25.71 18.61
N GLY A 111 0.46 -24.84 19.61
CA GLY A 111 -0.37 -23.64 19.80
C GLY A 111 0.11 -22.40 19.03
N VAL A 112 1.25 -22.47 18.34
CA VAL A 112 1.78 -21.30 17.62
C VAL A 112 0.87 -20.90 16.45
N GLN A 113 0.62 -19.60 16.31
CA GLN A 113 -0.20 -19.03 15.23
C GLN A 113 0.59 -18.01 14.41
N VAL A 114 0.32 -17.96 13.11
CA VAL A 114 0.97 -17.02 12.21
C VAL A 114 0.20 -15.70 12.20
N LEU A 115 0.93 -14.61 12.29
CA LEU A 115 0.41 -13.26 12.19
C LEU A 115 0.84 -12.64 10.85
N ASP A 116 -0.11 -12.14 10.08
CA ASP A 116 0.21 -11.38 8.86
C ASP A 116 0.71 -9.96 9.20
N GLN A 117 1.25 -9.27 8.20
CA GLN A 117 1.83 -7.93 8.39
C GLN A 117 0.80 -6.91 8.88
N THR A 118 -0.45 -7.01 8.45
CA THR A 118 -1.55 -6.11 8.88
C THR A 118 -1.88 -6.35 10.35
N ASP A 119 -2.01 -7.62 10.75
CA ASP A 119 -2.28 -7.98 12.15
C ASP A 119 -1.06 -7.66 13.05
N HIS A 120 0.17 -7.77 12.56
CA HIS A 120 1.36 -7.33 13.28
C HIS A 120 1.33 -5.81 13.51
N TRP A 121 0.94 -5.03 12.51
CA TRP A 121 0.70 -3.60 12.66
C TRP A 121 -0.37 -3.32 13.72
N ILE A 122 -1.50 -4.03 13.68
CA ILE A 122 -2.60 -3.91 14.65
C ILE A 122 -2.13 -4.27 16.08
N LEU A 123 -1.34 -5.34 16.22
CA LEU A 123 -0.77 -5.73 17.51
C LEU A 123 0.11 -4.62 18.10
N MET A 124 1.01 -4.05 17.30
CA MET A 124 1.84 -2.93 17.72
C MET A 124 1.00 -1.69 18.04
N ARG A 125 -0.02 -1.39 17.22
CA ARG A 125 -0.93 -0.25 17.40
C ARG A 125 -1.65 -0.31 18.74
N ARG A 126 -2.19 -1.47 19.09
CA ARG A 126 -2.87 -1.71 20.39
C ARG A 126 -1.93 -1.70 21.59
N ASN A 127 -0.61 -1.76 21.35
CA ASN A 127 0.42 -1.77 22.40
C ASN A 127 1.41 -0.60 22.30
N LEU A 128 1.04 0.51 21.66
CA LEU A 128 1.89 1.70 21.47
C LEU A 128 2.59 2.19 22.76
N PRO A 129 1.92 2.25 23.93
CA PRO A 129 2.57 2.67 25.18
C PRO A 129 3.81 1.84 25.55
N ARG A 130 3.81 0.54 25.21
CA ARG A 130 4.92 -0.37 25.48
C ARG A 130 6.12 -0.11 24.56
N LEU A 131 5.90 0.38 23.32
CA LEU A 131 6.96 0.70 22.38
C LEU A 131 7.79 1.92 22.80
N ARG A 132 7.21 2.82 23.61
CA ARG A 132 7.86 4.05 24.14
C ARG A 132 8.51 4.88 23.03
N LEU A 133 7.76 5.14 21.94
CA LEU A 133 8.25 5.90 20.78
C LEU A 133 8.60 7.34 21.16
N ASN A 134 9.72 7.83 20.64
CA ASN A 134 10.19 9.20 20.82
C ASN A 134 10.42 9.87 19.44
N LEU A 135 11.41 9.42 18.69
CA LEU A 135 11.76 9.96 17.37
C LEU A 135 10.73 9.56 16.31
N TYR A 136 10.27 8.30 16.36
CA TYR A 136 9.27 7.76 15.43
C TYR A 136 7.85 7.91 15.96
N LYS A 137 7.57 9.09 16.55
CA LYS A 137 6.28 9.42 17.13
C LYS A 137 5.58 10.52 16.33
N ARG A 138 4.32 10.30 16.01
CA ARG A 138 3.42 11.29 15.43
C ARG A 138 2.10 11.23 16.19
N VAL A 139 1.83 12.23 17.00
CA VAL A 139 0.61 12.23 17.84
C VAL A 139 -0.66 12.30 16.98
N ALA A 140 -0.61 13.03 15.86
CA ALA A 140 -1.73 13.11 14.91
C ALA A 140 -2.01 11.79 14.16
N GLU A 141 -1.00 10.94 13.98
CA GLU A 141 -1.07 9.64 13.29
C GLU A 141 -0.19 8.63 14.04
N PRO A 142 -0.64 8.10 15.18
CA PRO A 142 0.21 7.27 16.06
C PRO A 142 0.74 6.00 15.38
N GLY A 143 0.02 5.50 14.37
CA GLY A 143 0.39 4.32 13.60
C GLY A 143 1.31 4.57 12.40
N GLN A 144 1.71 5.82 12.11
CA GLN A 144 2.40 6.21 10.88
C GLN A 144 3.63 5.34 10.56
N PHE A 145 4.46 5.03 11.55
CA PHE A 145 5.72 4.28 11.36
C PHE A 145 5.61 2.78 11.62
N LEU A 146 4.45 2.27 12.06
CA LEU A 146 4.30 0.86 12.42
C LEU A 146 4.47 -0.08 11.22
N GLY A 147 4.07 0.36 10.03
CA GLY A 147 4.30 -0.38 8.78
C GLY A 147 5.78 -0.45 8.43
N ASP A 148 6.52 0.65 8.62
CA ASP A 148 7.96 0.71 8.39
C ASP A 148 8.71 -0.19 9.38
N PHE A 149 8.31 -0.21 10.68
CA PHE A 149 8.85 -1.14 11.66
C PHE A 149 8.60 -2.60 11.29
N ALA A 150 7.36 -2.96 10.92
CA ALA A 150 7.03 -4.33 10.53
C ALA A 150 7.87 -4.79 9.33
N GLN A 151 8.07 -3.91 8.34
CA GLN A 151 8.91 -4.19 7.18
C GLN A 151 10.39 -4.32 7.58
N PHE A 152 10.89 -3.43 8.42
CA PHE A 152 12.26 -3.45 8.92
C PHE A 152 12.56 -4.73 9.72
N PHE A 153 11.66 -5.14 10.62
CA PHE A 153 11.82 -6.38 11.40
C PHE A 153 11.74 -7.63 10.51
N SER A 154 10.88 -7.61 9.49
CA SER A 154 10.89 -8.68 8.47
C SER A 154 12.25 -8.77 7.78
N ARG A 155 12.88 -7.63 7.44
CA ARG A 155 14.25 -7.64 6.87
C ARG A 155 15.27 -8.19 7.85
N CYS A 156 15.21 -7.83 9.13
CA CYS A 156 16.06 -8.43 10.17
C CYS A 156 15.92 -9.94 10.20
N GLN A 157 14.68 -10.45 10.18
CA GLN A 157 14.38 -11.88 10.20
C GLN A 157 14.89 -12.61 8.95
N ASP A 158 14.76 -11.99 7.77
CA ASP A 158 15.28 -12.51 6.49
C ASP A 158 16.82 -12.64 6.50
N GLU A 159 17.51 -11.73 7.22
CA GLU A 159 18.96 -11.72 7.42
C GLU A 159 19.39 -12.52 8.67
N LEU A 160 18.49 -13.23 9.34
CA LEU A 160 18.74 -13.96 10.58
C LEU A 160 19.34 -13.08 11.69
N VAL A 161 18.87 -11.84 11.81
CA VAL A 161 19.25 -10.89 12.85
C VAL A 161 18.19 -10.88 13.93
N GLU A 162 18.47 -11.46 15.10
CA GLU A 162 17.61 -11.42 16.27
C GLU A 162 17.66 -10.05 16.98
N PRO A 163 16.68 -9.70 17.83
CA PRO A 163 16.74 -8.46 18.63
C PRO A 163 18.05 -8.30 19.41
N ALA A 164 18.58 -9.40 19.96
CA ALA A 164 19.84 -9.38 20.71
C ALA A 164 21.06 -9.08 19.82
N ASP A 165 21.04 -9.52 18.56
CA ASP A 165 22.09 -9.22 17.60
C ASP A 165 22.05 -7.74 17.23
N TYR A 166 20.85 -7.21 17.03
CA TYR A 166 20.67 -5.79 16.73
C TYR A 166 21.08 -4.89 17.93
N GLU A 167 20.74 -5.30 19.16
CA GLU A 167 21.18 -4.60 20.37
C GLU A 167 22.71 -4.61 20.50
N ARG A 168 23.39 -5.72 20.18
CA ARG A 168 24.88 -5.79 20.15
C ARG A 168 25.48 -4.86 19.10
N TYR A 169 24.88 -4.80 17.93
CA TYR A 169 25.28 -3.85 16.89
C TYR A 169 25.19 -2.40 17.39
N VAL A 170 24.07 -2.01 17.99
CA VAL A 170 23.88 -0.66 18.54
C VAL A 170 24.87 -0.36 19.66
N ALA A 171 25.14 -1.32 20.54
CA ALA A 171 26.18 -1.17 21.58
C ALA A 171 27.58 -0.95 20.97
N GLY A 172 27.89 -1.62 19.86
CA GLY A 172 29.13 -1.38 19.10
C GLY A 172 29.21 0.03 18.53
N LEU A 173 28.09 0.57 17.99
CA LEU A 173 28.03 1.95 17.51
C LEU A 173 28.26 2.98 18.63
N HIS A 174 27.66 2.77 19.81
CA HIS A 174 27.90 3.63 20.97
C HIS A 174 29.36 3.62 21.39
N LYS A 175 30.00 2.44 21.45
CA LYS A 175 31.43 2.32 21.77
C LYS A 175 32.31 3.06 20.75
N ALA A 176 32.08 2.85 19.46
CA ALA A 176 32.80 3.52 18.39
C ALA A 176 32.63 5.05 18.43
N HIS A 177 31.44 5.54 18.77
CA HIS A 177 31.18 6.97 18.95
C HIS A 177 32.00 7.55 20.09
N GLU A 178 32.01 6.92 21.27
CA GLU A 178 32.77 7.41 22.43
C GLU A 178 34.29 7.40 22.14
N GLU A 179 34.79 6.41 21.40
CA GLU A 179 36.21 6.34 21.00
C GLU A 179 36.60 7.48 20.03
N MET A 180 35.73 7.89 19.13
CA MET A 180 35.94 8.91 18.09
C MET A 180 35.48 10.31 18.49
N LYS A 181 34.77 10.46 19.58
CA LYS A 181 34.07 11.70 19.97
C LYS A 181 34.98 12.94 20.11
N ALA A 182 36.21 12.72 20.49
CA ALA A 182 37.20 13.80 20.62
C ALA A 182 37.70 14.35 19.27
N ASP A 183 37.65 13.55 18.23
CA ASP A 183 38.16 13.86 16.89
C ASP A 183 37.08 14.44 15.96
N LEU A 184 35.81 14.38 16.36
CA LEU A 184 34.69 14.86 15.56
C LEU A 184 34.40 16.35 15.77
N ASP A 185 34.08 17.05 14.70
CA ASP A 185 33.54 18.40 14.82
C ASP A 185 32.10 18.42 15.42
N ALA A 186 31.57 19.62 15.74
CA ALA A 186 30.27 19.75 16.41
C ALA A 186 29.11 19.24 15.51
N GLY A 187 29.19 19.41 14.20
CA GLY A 187 28.17 18.97 13.24
C GLY A 187 28.16 17.45 13.09
N GLU A 188 29.34 16.86 12.84
CA GLU A 188 29.52 15.41 12.74
C GLU A 188 29.11 14.68 14.02
N ARG A 189 29.38 15.28 15.18
CA ARG A 189 28.99 14.75 16.49
C ARG A 189 27.48 14.73 16.62
N ALA A 190 26.79 15.85 16.32
CA ALA A 190 25.35 15.95 16.41
C ALA A 190 24.64 14.98 15.45
N GLU A 191 25.17 14.79 14.23
CA GLU A 191 24.62 13.84 13.26
C GLU A 191 24.76 12.40 13.75
N ARG A 192 25.93 12.02 14.27
CA ARG A 192 26.14 10.69 14.86
C ARG A 192 25.30 10.42 16.11
N GLU A 193 25.16 11.40 17.00
CA GLU A 193 24.32 11.30 18.18
C GLU A 193 22.85 11.08 17.77
N ALA A 194 22.36 11.82 16.78
CA ALA A 194 21.01 11.62 16.24
C ALA A 194 20.82 10.24 15.61
N GLU A 195 21.84 9.71 14.93
CA GLU A 195 21.80 8.33 14.39
C GLU A 195 21.79 7.29 15.49
N LEU A 196 22.61 7.44 16.52
CA LEU A 196 22.65 6.55 17.68
C LEU A 196 21.29 6.50 18.40
N GLU A 197 20.64 7.65 18.57
CA GLU A 197 19.30 7.71 19.15
C GLU A 197 18.28 6.93 18.30
N ARG A 198 18.33 7.12 16.96
CA ARG A 198 17.46 6.37 16.02
C ARG A 198 17.66 4.87 16.13
N GLN A 199 18.92 4.42 16.08
CA GLN A 199 19.25 2.99 16.15
C GLN A 199 18.90 2.38 17.51
N THR A 200 19.08 3.13 18.60
CA THR A 200 18.70 2.71 19.96
C THR A 200 17.18 2.55 20.08
N GLU A 201 16.40 3.48 19.51
CA GLU A 201 14.95 3.36 19.51
C GLU A 201 14.48 2.14 18.69
N LEU A 202 15.05 1.90 17.51
CA LEU A 202 14.75 0.74 16.67
C LEU A 202 15.04 -0.58 17.40
N ALA A 203 16.18 -0.71 18.04
CA ALA A 203 16.53 -1.91 18.82
C ALA A 203 15.52 -2.19 19.94
N ARG A 204 15.11 -1.16 20.68
CA ARG A 204 14.10 -1.25 21.70
C ARG A 204 12.74 -1.68 21.13
N VAL A 205 12.30 -1.06 20.03
CA VAL A 205 11.00 -1.37 19.41
C VAL A 205 10.99 -2.80 18.87
N TYR A 206 12.09 -3.24 18.25
CA TYR A 206 12.22 -4.62 17.77
C TYR A 206 12.09 -5.63 18.91
N ARG A 207 12.83 -5.43 19.98
CA ARG A 207 12.76 -6.29 21.17
C ARG A 207 11.35 -6.33 21.78
N VAL A 208 10.67 -5.19 21.89
CA VAL A 208 9.31 -5.11 22.45
C VAL A 208 8.31 -5.79 21.50
N SER A 209 8.43 -5.60 20.19
CA SER A 209 7.59 -6.26 19.20
C SER A 209 7.69 -7.79 19.30
N GLU A 210 8.91 -8.34 19.37
CA GLU A 210 9.11 -9.77 19.52
C GLU A 210 8.58 -10.30 20.87
N ALA A 211 8.70 -9.51 21.96
CA ALA A 211 8.11 -9.87 23.25
C ALA A 211 6.58 -9.94 23.17
N LEU A 212 5.92 -9.00 22.48
CA LEU A 212 4.47 -8.99 22.26
C LEU A 212 3.99 -10.24 21.50
N LEU A 213 4.75 -10.67 20.50
CA LEU A 213 4.46 -11.88 19.72
C LEU A 213 4.59 -13.14 20.60
N ARG A 214 5.68 -13.26 21.36
CA ARG A 214 5.93 -14.40 22.27
C ARG A 214 4.89 -14.52 23.37
N GLU A 215 4.48 -13.41 24.01
CA GLU A 215 3.46 -13.38 25.04
C GLU A 215 2.13 -13.99 24.59
N ARG A 216 1.83 -13.92 23.29
CA ARG A 216 0.60 -14.43 22.68
C ARG A 216 0.78 -15.72 21.87
N ASN A 217 1.97 -16.29 21.91
CA ASN A 217 2.32 -17.46 21.10
C ASN A 217 2.12 -17.22 19.57
N LEU A 218 2.50 -16.04 19.11
CA LEU A 218 2.39 -15.59 17.73
C LEU A 218 3.75 -15.54 17.06
N ILE A 219 3.76 -15.69 15.73
CA ILE A 219 4.95 -15.60 14.91
C ILE A 219 4.62 -14.88 13.58
N THR A 220 5.52 -14.02 13.11
CA THR A 220 5.40 -13.39 11.78
C THR A 220 5.84 -14.34 10.67
N PHE A 221 5.59 -13.99 9.40
CA PHE A 221 6.08 -14.78 8.27
C PHE A 221 7.62 -14.89 8.27
N GLY A 222 8.35 -13.79 8.42
CA GLY A 222 9.81 -13.83 8.54
C GLY A 222 10.28 -14.58 9.78
N GLY A 223 9.56 -14.42 10.89
CA GLY A 223 9.81 -15.14 12.15
C GLY A 223 9.73 -16.67 12.00
N GLN A 224 8.87 -17.20 11.11
CA GLN A 224 8.81 -18.65 10.87
C GLN A 224 10.15 -19.21 10.38
N LEU A 225 10.82 -18.50 9.48
CA LEU A 225 12.14 -18.90 8.96
C LEU A 225 13.21 -18.79 10.04
N LEU A 226 13.27 -17.63 10.71
CA LEU A 226 14.24 -17.36 11.77
C LEU A 226 14.16 -18.41 12.88
N GLU A 227 12.97 -18.65 13.43
CA GLU A 227 12.77 -19.60 14.54
C GLU A 227 12.95 -21.06 14.10
N ALA A 228 12.61 -21.43 12.85
CA ALA A 228 12.89 -22.76 12.32
C ALA A 228 14.40 -23.00 12.16
N VAL A 229 15.15 -22.03 11.63
CA VAL A 229 16.61 -22.10 11.53
C VAL A 229 17.23 -22.24 12.91
N LYS A 230 16.77 -21.43 13.87
CA LYS A 230 17.22 -21.50 15.27
C LYS A 230 16.90 -22.85 15.93
N LEU A 231 15.71 -23.35 15.73
CA LEU A 231 15.29 -24.69 16.18
C LEU A 231 16.23 -25.77 15.65
N LEU A 232 16.54 -25.76 14.37
CA LEU A 232 17.42 -26.75 13.75
C LEU A 232 18.89 -26.61 14.20
N ARG A 233 19.36 -25.39 14.51
CA ARG A 233 20.70 -25.16 15.07
C ARG A 233 20.83 -25.68 16.51
N THR A 234 19.77 -25.62 17.29
CA THR A 234 19.78 -26.00 18.72
C THR A 234 19.30 -27.42 19.00
N ASN A 235 18.55 -28.03 18.07
CA ASN A 235 18.01 -29.39 18.21
C ASN A 235 18.65 -30.36 17.19
N ALA A 236 19.84 -30.85 17.53
CA ALA A 236 20.58 -31.77 16.67
C ALA A 236 19.81 -33.06 16.34
N ALA A 237 19.00 -33.61 17.27
CA ALA A 237 18.23 -34.80 17.06
C ALA A 237 17.13 -34.58 16.00
N LEU A 238 16.43 -33.46 16.02
CA LEU A 238 15.44 -33.11 14.99
C LEU A 238 16.13 -32.92 13.63
N LEU A 239 17.27 -32.23 13.60
CA LEU A 239 18.03 -31.98 12.39
C LEU A 239 18.47 -33.32 11.73
N GLU A 240 19.03 -34.25 12.51
CA GLU A 240 19.43 -35.58 11.97
C GLU A 240 18.23 -36.37 11.48
N LYS A 241 17.12 -36.40 12.23
CA LYS A 241 15.86 -37.03 11.77
C LYS A 241 15.40 -36.51 10.41
N LEU A 242 15.50 -35.18 10.19
CA LEU A 242 15.13 -34.55 8.91
C LEU A 242 16.10 -34.89 7.79
N ARG A 243 17.40 -34.98 8.08
CA ARG A 243 18.44 -35.40 7.13
C ARG A 243 18.29 -36.85 6.72
N GLU A 244 17.97 -37.72 7.68
CA GLU A 244 17.67 -39.14 7.41
C GLU A 244 16.38 -39.31 6.61
N ARG A 245 15.40 -38.41 6.79
CA ARG A 245 14.15 -38.45 6.03
C ARG A 245 14.33 -37.90 4.62
N TYR A 246 14.93 -36.71 4.45
CA TYR A 246 15.03 -36.04 3.16
C TYR A 246 16.39 -36.21 2.51
N HIS A 247 16.51 -37.20 1.66
CA HIS A 247 17.73 -37.51 0.92
C HIS A 247 17.92 -36.61 -0.30
N TYR A 248 16.83 -36.06 -0.87
CA TYR A 248 16.84 -35.16 -2.02
C TYR A 248 16.04 -33.90 -1.71
N ILE A 249 16.66 -32.74 -1.92
CA ILE A 249 16.02 -31.43 -1.76
C ILE A 249 15.99 -30.73 -3.11
N LEU A 250 14.80 -30.34 -3.57
CA LEU A 250 14.61 -29.63 -4.84
C LEU A 250 13.96 -28.28 -4.59
N VAL A 251 14.48 -27.22 -5.23
CA VAL A 251 14.00 -25.85 -5.03
C VAL A 251 13.69 -25.20 -6.37
N ASP A 252 12.46 -24.71 -6.53
CA ASP A 252 12.03 -23.89 -7.68
C ASP A 252 12.12 -22.40 -7.36
N GLU A 253 12.27 -21.58 -8.41
CA GLU A 253 12.39 -20.11 -8.33
C GLU A 253 13.47 -19.67 -7.33
N PHE A 254 14.63 -20.33 -7.35
CA PHE A 254 15.70 -20.15 -6.37
C PHE A 254 16.23 -18.71 -6.30
N GLN A 255 16.12 -17.92 -7.38
CA GLN A 255 16.51 -16.50 -7.40
C GLN A 255 15.70 -15.61 -6.44
N ASP A 256 14.58 -16.08 -5.92
CA ASP A 256 13.73 -15.35 -4.99
C ASP A 256 13.97 -15.73 -3.52
N THR A 257 14.96 -16.57 -3.24
CA THR A 257 15.31 -17.00 -1.87
C THR A 257 16.04 -15.91 -1.10
N ASN A 258 15.79 -15.85 0.22
CA ASN A 258 16.49 -14.99 1.15
C ASN A 258 17.59 -15.74 1.93
N ILE A 259 18.38 -15.03 2.73
CA ILE A 259 19.48 -15.60 3.51
C ILE A 259 19.00 -16.69 4.47
N ALA A 260 17.85 -16.49 5.14
CA ALA A 260 17.32 -17.48 6.08
C ALA A 260 16.92 -18.79 5.37
N GLN A 261 16.39 -18.70 4.15
CA GLN A 261 16.05 -19.87 3.34
C GLN A 261 17.30 -20.61 2.85
N ILE A 262 18.35 -19.88 2.44
CA ILE A 262 19.62 -20.49 2.05
C ILE A 262 20.26 -21.19 3.24
N GLU A 263 20.23 -20.60 4.43
CA GLU A 263 20.73 -21.21 5.65
C GLU A 263 19.95 -22.48 6.04
N LEU A 264 18.60 -22.46 5.89
CA LEU A 264 17.78 -23.64 6.09
C LEU A 264 18.20 -24.79 5.17
N LEU A 265 18.39 -24.49 3.87
CA LEU A 265 18.87 -25.48 2.89
C LEU A 265 20.26 -26.02 3.25
N TRP A 266 21.16 -25.15 3.74
CA TRP A 266 22.48 -25.55 4.20
C TRP A 266 22.41 -26.50 5.40
N LEU A 267 21.61 -26.18 6.40
CA LEU A 267 21.42 -27.05 7.56
C LEU A 267 20.90 -28.43 7.17
N LEU A 268 19.89 -28.51 6.31
CA LEU A 268 19.30 -29.76 5.89
C LEU A 268 20.22 -30.55 4.95
N GLY A 269 20.84 -29.88 3.99
CA GLY A 269 21.46 -30.52 2.84
C GLY A 269 22.98 -30.75 2.94
N ARG A 270 23.71 -30.10 3.88
CA ARG A 270 25.19 -30.13 3.93
C ARG A 270 25.76 -31.52 4.10
N ALA A 271 25.03 -32.47 4.69
CA ALA A 271 25.52 -33.84 4.93
C ALA A 271 25.57 -34.66 3.64
N HIS A 272 24.49 -34.68 2.85
CA HIS A 272 24.38 -35.50 1.64
C HIS A 272 24.61 -34.72 0.34
N LYS A 273 24.50 -33.38 0.36
CA LYS A 273 24.68 -32.45 -0.75
C LYS A 273 23.74 -32.66 -1.95
N ASN A 274 22.73 -33.53 -1.84
CA ASN A 274 21.76 -33.81 -2.91
C ASN A 274 20.72 -32.66 -3.00
N ILE A 275 21.19 -31.49 -3.39
CA ILE A 275 20.36 -30.28 -3.54
C ILE A 275 20.34 -29.87 -5.00
N PHE A 276 19.12 -29.80 -5.53
CA PHE A 276 18.83 -29.40 -6.89
C PHE A 276 18.06 -28.10 -6.90
N VAL A 277 18.67 -27.03 -7.36
CA VAL A 277 18.02 -25.71 -7.40
C VAL A 277 17.85 -25.24 -8.85
N VAL A 278 16.68 -24.66 -9.15
CA VAL A 278 16.38 -24.09 -10.47
C VAL A 278 15.91 -22.66 -10.30
N GLY A 279 16.43 -21.76 -11.13
CA GLY A 279 16.04 -20.35 -11.09
C GLY A 279 16.48 -19.57 -12.33
N ASP A 280 16.06 -18.31 -12.38
CA ASP A 280 16.42 -17.33 -13.41
C ASP A 280 16.81 -16.01 -12.74
N ASP A 281 18.10 -15.72 -12.64
CA ASP A 281 18.64 -14.49 -12.06
C ASP A 281 18.11 -13.21 -12.75
N ASP A 282 17.80 -13.28 -14.05
CA ASP A 282 17.18 -12.20 -14.82
C ASP A 282 15.70 -11.95 -14.43
N GLN A 283 15.08 -12.86 -13.64
CA GLN A 283 13.73 -12.74 -13.11
C GLN A 283 13.68 -12.56 -11.58
N ALA A 284 14.79 -12.20 -10.94
CA ALA A 284 14.86 -11.84 -9.53
C ALA A 284 14.22 -10.46 -9.30
N ILE A 285 12.93 -10.43 -8.89
CA ILE A 285 12.11 -9.21 -8.75
C ILE A 285 11.43 -9.09 -7.38
N TYR A 286 11.84 -9.89 -6.39
CA TYR A 286 11.26 -9.87 -5.04
C TYR A 286 12.23 -9.40 -3.96
N ARG A 287 13.24 -8.64 -4.34
CA ARG A 287 14.22 -8.11 -3.41
C ARG A 287 13.60 -7.18 -2.36
N PHE A 288 12.63 -6.36 -2.75
CA PHE A 288 11.84 -5.56 -1.81
C PHE A 288 11.09 -6.40 -0.75
N ARG A 289 11.08 -7.72 -0.90
CA ARG A 289 10.58 -8.72 0.06
C ARG A 289 11.70 -9.51 0.73
N GLY A 290 12.93 -9.03 0.70
CA GLY A 290 14.06 -9.67 1.37
C GLY A 290 14.82 -10.72 0.55
N ALA A 291 14.51 -10.95 -0.74
CA ALA A 291 15.28 -11.88 -1.56
C ALA A 291 16.77 -11.46 -1.64
N SER A 292 17.66 -12.46 -1.59
CA SER A 292 19.10 -12.28 -1.66
C SER A 292 19.57 -11.76 -3.02
N PHE A 293 20.62 -10.96 -3.03
CA PHE A 293 21.26 -10.50 -4.25
C PHE A 293 22.03 -11.60 -4.96
N GLY A 294 22.76 -12.37 -4.16
CA GLY A 294 23.69 -13.38 -4.59
C GLY A 294 23.23 -14.80 -4.29
N SER A 295 21.92 -15.11 -4.35
CA SER A 295 21.44 -16.46 -4.02
C SER A 295 22.19 -17.56 -4.80
N PHE A 296 22.46 -17.34 -6.10
CA PHE A 296 23.18 -18.29 -6.94
C PHE A 296 24.68 -18.38 -6.56
N GLN A 297 25.31 -17.22 -6.27
CA GLN A 297 26.69 -17.17 -5.78
C GLN A 297 26.82 -17.90 -4.45
N GLN A 298 25.93 -17.61 -3.50
CA GLN A 298 25.92 -18.28 -2.20
C GLN A 298 25.70 -19.81 -2.32
N PHE A 299 24.84 -20.24 -3.23
CA PHE A 299 24.67 -21.66 -3.50
C PHE A 299 25.97 -22.27 -4.05
N ALA A 300 26.60 -21.63 -5.03
CA ALA A 300 27.84 -22.09 -5.63
C ALA A 300 28.98 -22.17 -4.58
N GLU A 301 29.12 -21.16 -3.75
CA GLU A 301 30.14 -21.14 -2.69
C GLU A 301 29.92 -22.21 -1.63
N ARG A 302 28.69 -22.35 -1.11
CA ARG A 302 28.41 -23.26 0.01
C ARG A 302 28.34 -24.72 -0.41
N PHE A 303 27.72 -25.03 -1.55
CA PHE A 303 27.45 -26.43 -1.95
C PHE A 303 28.41 -26.96 -3.00
N ILE A 304 28.86 -26.12 -3.93
CA ILE A 304 29.75 -26.52 -5.03
C ILE A 304 31.22 -26.24 -4.67
N GLY A 305 31.48 -25.25 -3.81
CA GLY A 305 32.83 -24.81 -3.46
C GLY A 305 33.47 -23.96 -4.55
N ALA A 306 32.67 -23.28 -5.39
CA ALA A 306 33.12 -22.40 -6.45
C ALA A 306 33.09 -20.93 -5.95
N ARG A 307 34.22 -20.23 -6.08
CA ARG A 307 34.26 -18.76 -5.92
C ARG A 307 34.03 -18.15 -7.29
N PRO A 308 33.11 -17.17 -7.44
CA PRO A 308 32.93 -16.50 -8.72
C PRO A 308 34.21 -15.80 -9.15
N PRO A 309 34.54 -15.76 -10.46
CA PRO A 309 35.72 -15.04 -10.93
C PRO A 309 35.58 -13.55 -10.62
N THR A 310 36.32 -13.04 -9.66
CA THR A 310 36.41 -11.61 -9.38
C THR A 310 37.27 -10.96 -10.46
N ALA A 311 36.73 -10.00 -11.16
CA ALA A 311 37.51 -9.11 -12.03
C ALA A 311 38.40 -8.24 -11.13
N GLY A 312 39.69 -8.60 -11.07
CA GLY A 312 40.78 -7.78 -10.51
C GLY A 312 41.17 -8.09 -9.06
N ASP A 313 42.21 -8.88 -8.95
CA ASP A 313 43.04 -8.93 -7.73
C ASP A 313 43.67 -7.55 -7.50
N LEU A 314 43.14 -6.79 -6.57
CA LEU A 314 43.81 -5.64 -5.96
C LEU A 314 44.14 -5.99 -4.50
N PRO A 315 45.35 -5.62 -3.99
CA PRO A 315 45.75 -5.98 -2.64
C PRO A 315 44.89 -5.27 -1.58
N PRO A 316 44.64 -5.88 -0.43
CA PRO A 316 43.83 -5.30 0.64
C PRO A 316 44.52 -4.13 1.30
N GLY A 317 43.88 -2.96 1.26
CA GLY A 317 44.18 -1.87 2.16
C GLY A 317 43.53 -2.15 3.52
N ASP A 318 44.34 -2.00 4.58
CA ASP A 318 44.00 -2.25 5.97
C ASP A 318 42.69 -1.59 6.41
N LEU A 319 41.70 -2.39 6.82
CA LEU A 319 40.66 -2.01 7.76
C LEU A 319 40.42 -3.15 8.76
N PRO A 320 40.63 -2.93 10.07
CA PRO A 320 40.50 -3.97 11.07
C PRO A 320 39.11 -4.05 11.65
N LEU A 321 38.18 -4.73 10.99
CA LEU A 321 36.84 -4.98 11.54
C LEU A 321 36.22 -6.36 11.18
N GLY A 322 37.09 -7.29 10.70
CA GLY A 322 36.67 -8.63 10.24
C GLY A 322 36.48 -9.72 11.29
N ASP A 323 36.88 -9.50 12.56
CA ASP A 323 37.02 -10.61 13.52
C ASP A 323 35.92 -10.76 14.59
N LEU A 324 34.82 -10.03 14.51
CA LEU A 324 33.86 -9.98 15.63
C LEU A 324 32.50 -10.66 15.39
N LEU A 325 32.22 -11.32 14.26
CA LEU A 325 30.93 -11.95 13.99
C LEU A 325 30.96 -13.40 13.52
N LEU A 326 32.08 -14.06 13.58
CA LEU A 326 32.18 -15.51 13.41
C LEU A 326 32.43 -16.17 14.78
N GLY A 327 31.33 -16.28 15.55
CA GLY A 327 31.32 -17.10 16.76
C GLY A 327 31.51 -18.56 16.40
N ASP A 328 32.63 -19.11 16.84
CA ASP A 328 32.96 -20.52 17.06
C ASP A 328 32.35 -21.58 16.13
N LEU A 329 32.82 -21.63 14.88
CA LEU A 329 32.78 -22.85 14.10
C LEU A 329 34.13 -23.54 14.19
N PRO A 330 34.18 -24.85 14.48
CA PRO A 330 35.45 -25.57 14.49
C PRO A 330 36.07 -25.54 13.07
N LEU A 331 37.26 -24.99 12.97
CA LEU A 331 38.13 -24.97 11.79
C LEU A 331 38.55 -26.39 11.43
N GLY A 332 37.73 -27.13 10.76
CA GLY A 332 38.05 -28.48 10.40
C GLY A 332 37.27 -29.02 9.24
N ASP A 333 37.05 -28.29 8.16
CA ASP A 333 36.66 -28.82 6.84
C ASP A 333 36.48 -27.66 5.88
N LEU A 334 37.56 -26.94 5.58
CA LEU A 334 37.55 -26.03 4.43
C LEU A 334 37.63 -26.86 3.16
N PRO A 335 36.64 -26.70 2.22
CA PRO A 335 36.71 -27.43 0.96
C PRO A 335 37.93 -26.93 0.15
N VAL A 336 38.57 -27.91 -0.48
CA VAL A 336 39.68 -27.71 -1.44
C VAL A 336 39.25 -26.69 -2.51
N ALA A 337 40.09 -25.76 -2.88
CA ALA A 337 39.87 -24.74 -3.90
C ALA A 337 39.27 -25.37 -5.19
N PRO A 338 38.20 -24.81 -5.75
CA PRO A 338 37.52 -25.39 -6.89
C PRO A 338 38.36 -25.25 -8.15
N THR A 339 38.33 -26.31 -8.95
CA THR A 339 38.81 -26.25 -10.32
C THR A 339 37.68 -25.87 -11.25
N VAL A 340 37.96 -25.12 -12.33
CA VAL A 340 37.02 -24.73 -13.40
C VAL A 340 36.18 -25.93 -13.93
N GLU A 341 36.72 -27.10 -13.80
CA GLU A 341 36.11 -28.39 -14.18
C GLU A 341 34.94 -28.80 -13.24
N ASN A 342 35.02 -28.47 -11.97
CA ASN A 342 33.98 -28.76 -10.96
C ASN A 342 32.72 -27.88 -11.19
N GLU A 343 32.92 -26.62 -11.54
CA GLU A 343 31.83 -25.67 -11.84
C GLU A 343 31.02 -26.10 -13.08
N LYS A 344 31.69 -26.50 -14.14
CA LYS A 344 31.04 -27.03 -15.38
C LYS A 344 30.20 -28.29 -15.16
N ARG A 345 30.45 -29.05 -14.08
CA ARG A 345 29.71 -30.24 -13.73
C ARG A 345 28.45 -29.98 -12.93
N HIS A 346 28.45 -28.91 -12.11
CA HIS A 346 27.40 -28.60 -11.12
C HIS A 346 26.57 -27.36 -11.45
N VAL A 347 26.89 -26.61 -12.52
CA VAL A 347 26.11 -25.47 -13.03
C VAL A 347 25.67 -25.76 -14.45
N LEU A 348 24.35 -25.79 -14.67
CA LEU A 348 23.79 -26.14 -15.97
C LEU A 348 22.87 -25.02 -16.50
N PRO A 349 23.18 -24.39 -17.62
CA PRO A 349 22.29 -23.42 -18.24
C PRO A 349 21.18 -24.11 -19.05
N LEU A 350 19.94 -23.60 -18.94
CA LEU A 350 18.81 -23.91 -19.83
C LEU A 350 18.48 -22.68 -20.66
N LEU A 351 18.81 -22.70 -21.94
CA LEU A 351 18.76 -21.53 -22.84
C LEU A 351 17.66 -21.62 -23.89
N GLU A 352 17.12 -22.82 -24.17
CA GLU A 352 16.09 -23.02 -25.17
C GLU A 352 14.70 -22.63 -24.62
N ASN A 353 14.13 -21.57 -25.23
CA ASN A 353 12.82 -21.04 -24.85
C ASN A 353 11.71 -21.65 -25.70
N TYR A 354 10.65 -22.11 -25.07
CA TYR A 354 9.47 -22.72 -25.70
C TYR A 354 8.23 -21.83 -25.70
N ARG A 355 8.33 -20.60 -25.13
CA ARG A 355 7.21 -19.70 -24.94
C ARG A 355 7.07 -18.66 -26.04
N SER A 356 8.09 -17.86 -26.21
CA SER A 356 8.04 -16.60 -26.97
C SER A 356 8.56 -16.74 -28.39
N THR A 357 8.14 -15.82 -29.26
CA THR A 357 8.69 -15.68 -30.60
C THR A 357 10.13 -15.16 -30.58
N LYS A 358 10.88 -15.35 -31.70
CA LYS A 358 12.28 -14.91 -31.83
C LYS A 358 12.43 -13.40 -31.60
N LYS A 359 11.50 -12.57 -32.12
CA LYS A 359 11.57 -11.10 -31.97
C LYS A 359 11.38 -10.67 -30.50
N VAL A 360 10.43 -11.28 -29.77
CA VAL A 360 10.26 -11.01 -28.34
C VAL A 360 11.54 -11.33 -27.57
N LEU A 361 12.19 -12.45 -27.87
CA LEU A 361 13.44 -12.85 -27.19
C LEU A 361 14.60 -11.92 -27.52
N ARG A 362 14.78 -11.51 -28.79
CA ARG A 362 15.85 -10.57 -29.15
C ARG A 362 15.70 -9.23 -28.44
N VAL A 363 14.47 -8.66 -28.47
CA VAL A 363 14.21 -7.38 -27.77
C VAL A 363 14.40 -7.52 -26.25
N SER A 364 13.85 -8.56 -25.62
CA SER A 364 14.01 -8.77 -24.17
C SER A 364 15.45 -9.07 -23.78
N GLY A 365 16.19 -9.81 -24.60
CA GLY A 365 17.62 -10.08 -24.40
C GLY A 365 18.46 -8.80 -24.47
N GLN A 366 18.17 -7.89 -25.40
CA GLN A 366 18.87 -6.61 -25.50
C GLN A 366 18.63 -5.72 -24.28
N VAL A 367 17.40 -5.73 -23.73
CA VAL A 367 17.07 -5.00 -22.50
C VAL A 367 17.86 -5.54 -21.31
N ILE A 368 17.81 -6.85 -21.06
CA ILE A 368 18.40 -7.43 -19.85
C ILE A 368 19.94 -7.44 -19.92
N ALA A 369 20.51 -7.44 -21.13
CA ALA A 369 21.97 -7.35 -21.30
C ALA A 369 22.58 -6.04 -20.77
N GLN A 370 21.78 -5.00 -20.52
CA GLN A 370 22.26 -3.76 -19.91
C GLN A 370 22.48 -3.87 -18.39
N ASN A 371 22.05 -4.96 -17.76
CA ASN A 371 22.35 -5.21 -16.33
C ASN A 371 23.76 -5.80 -16.20
N ALA A 372 24.58 -5.16 -15.34
CA ALA A 372 25.91 -5.65 -15.05
C ALA A 372 25.92 -6.85 -14.09
N ASP A 373 24.94 -6.92 -13.21
CA ASP A 373 24.80 -7.96 -12.18
C ASP A 373 23.94 -9.14 -12.70
N ARG A 374 24.61 -10.03 -13.45
CA ARG A 374 24.03 -11.27 -13.98
C ARG A 374 24.95 -12.44 -13.64
N TYR A 375 24.38 -13.57 -13.18
CA TYR A 375 25.17 -14.74 -12.82
C TYR A 375 25.91 -15.34 -14.03
N ILE A 376 25.26 -15.39 -15.19
CA ILE A 376 25.87 -15.71 -16.50
C ILE A 376 25.76 -14.44 -17.35
N ALA A 377 26.85 -13.68 -17.47
CA ALA A 377 26.86 -12.37 -18.08
C ALA A 377 26.37 -12.36 -19.54
N ASP A 378 26.74 -13.37 -20.32
CA ASP A 378 26.44 -13.53 -21.77
C ASP A 378 25.25 -14.49 -22.03
N LYS A 379 24.41 -14.76 -21.02
CA LYS A 379 23.23 -15.61 -21.16
C LYS A 379 22.28 -15.06 -22.24
N GLN A 380 22.09 -15.80 -23.31
CA GLN A 380 21.18 -15.52 -24.40
C GLN A 380 20.21 -16.68 -24.60
N LEU A 381 18.93 -16.37 -24.75
CA LEU A 381 17.89 -17.37 -24.98
C LEU A 381 17.69 -17.59 -26.48
N GLU A 382 17.54 -18.85 -26.86
CA GLU A 382 17.23 -19.27 -28.23
C GLU A 382 15.85 -19.91 -28.29
N THR A 383 15.22 -19.91 -29.47
CA THR A 383 13.92 -20.58 -29.64
C THR A 383 13.78 -21.11 -31.06
N GLN A 384 13.07 -22.23 -31.16
CA GLN A 384 12.61 -22.80 -32.45
C GLN A 384 11.26 -22.22 -32.89
N ASN A 385 10.62 -21.41 -32.05
CA ASN A 385 9.37 -20.76 -32.40
C ASN A 385 9.54 -19.81 -33.61
N ALA A 386 8.41 -19.40 -34.20
CA ALA A 386 8.38 -18.49 -35.34
C ALA A 386 9.02 -17.14 -35.03
N GLU A 387 9.41 -16.41 -36.10
CA GLU A 387 9.90 -15.02 -35.95
C GLU A 387 8.92 -14.12 -35.19
N GLY A 388 7.64 -14.27 -35.44
CA GLY A 388 6.58 -13.48 -34.81
C GLY A 388 6.40 -12.09 -35.43
N ASP A 389 5.38 -11.38 -34.95
CA ASP A 389 5.11 -9.99 -35.34
C ASP A 389 6.17 -9.04 -34.73
N LYS A 390 6.35 -7.88 -35.40
CA LYS A 390 7.18 -6.81 -34.86
C LYS A 390 6.59 -6.31 -33.52
N ILE A 391 7.45 -6.03 -32.54
CA ILE A 391 7.06 -5.41 -31.29
C ILE A 391 6.52 -4.01 -31.58
N GLN A 392 5.32 -3.72 -31.16
CA GLN A 392 4.70 -2.41 -31.35
C GLN A 392 5.11 -1.46 -30.23
N VAL A 393 5.73 -0.33 -30.56
CA VAL A 393 5.98 0.77 -29.64
C VAL A 393 5.06 1.92 -30.04
N VAL A 394 4.08 2.23 -29.19
CA VAL A 394 2.99 3.18 -29.49
C VAL A 394 3.17 4.43 -28.67
N GLU A 395 3.38 5.56 -29.33
CA GLU A 395 3.54 6.87 -28.70
C GLU A 395 2.21 7.65 -28.74
N LEU A 396 1.74 8.08 -27.58
CA LEU A 396 0.43 8.69 -27.36
C LEU A 396 0.56 10.01 -26.59
N GLY A 397 -0.38 10.92 -26.78
CA GLY A 397 -0.35 12.27 -26.20
C GLY A 397 -0.85 12.35 -24.77
N SER A 398 -1.73 11.44 -24.35
CA SER A 398 -2.36 11.45 -23.05
C SER A 398 -2.67 10.04 -22.54
N ALA A 399 -2.98 9.95 -21.24
CA ALA A 399 -3.43 8.71 -20.61
C ALA A 399 -4.80 8.24 -21.14
N ASP A 400 -5.64 9.19 -21.54
CA ASP A 400 -6.95 8.88 -22.11
C ASP A 400 -6.78 8.33 -23.54
N ASP A 401 -5.83 8.86 -24.34
CA ASP A 401 -5.48 8.31 -25.64
C ASP A 401 -4.93 6.89 -25.52
N GLU A 402 -4.05 6.64 -24.49
CA GLU A 402 -3.50 5.31 -24.19
C GLU A 402 -4.61 4.30 -23.89
N ALA A 403 -5.53 4.65 -23.02
CA ALA A 403 -6.65 3.80 -22.64
C ALA A 403 -7.56 3.48 -23.82
N ASN A 404 -7.90 4.50 -24.63
CA ASN A 404 -8.75 4.35 -25.80
C ASN A 404 -8.09 3.52 -26.91
N TRP A 405 -6.79 3.74 -27.13
CA TRP A 405 -6.02 3.00 -28.14
C TRP A 405 -5.89 1.52 -27.77
N VAL A 406 -5.53 1.21 -26.52
CA VAL A 406 -5.40 -0.18 -26.03
C VAL A 406 -6.75 -0.90 -26.12
N ALA A 407 -7.85 -0.27 -25.67
CA ALA A 407 -9.17 -0.87 -25.75
C ALA A 407 -9.57 -1.13 -27.22
N GLY A 408 -9.31 -0.18 -28.11
CA GLY A 408 -9.59 -0.35 -29.56
C GLY A 408 -8.76 -1.45 -30.22
N GLU A 409 -7.48 -1.61 -29.82
CA GLU A 409 -6.64 -2.68 -30.34
C GLU A 409 -7.08 -4.06 -29.83
N VAL A 410 -7.51 -4.15 -28.56
CA VAL A 410 -8.09 -5.37 -27.99
C VAL A 410 -9.37 -5.76 -28.74
N GLU A 411 -10.30 -4.81 -29.00
CA GLU A 411 -11.51 -5.04 -29.80
C GLU A 411 -11.16 -5.50 -31.22
N ARG A 412 -10.23 -4.81 -31.87
CA ARG A 412 -9.79 -5.14 -33.24
C ARG A 412 -9.23 -6.57 -33.34
N LEU A 413 -8.51 -7.02 -32.33
CA LEU A 413 -7.96 -8.39 -32.28
C LEU A 413 -9.05 -9.41 -31.94
N TYR A 414 -9.99 -9.07 -31.06
CA TYR A 414 -11.17 -9.90 -30.77
C TYR A 414 -12.01 -10.14 -32.04
N ASP A 415 -12.25 -9.08 -32.83
CA ASP A 415 -12.97 -9.18 -34.10
C ASP A 415 -12.25 -10.07 -35.14
N LYS A 416 -10.93 -10.27 -34.99
CA LYS A 416 -10.13 -11.21 -35.76
C LYS A 416 -10.18 -12.65 -35.24
N GLY A 417 -10.98 -12.92 -34.20
CA GLY A 417 -11.22 -14.25 -33.68
C GLY A 417 -10.39 -14.64 -32.45
N HIS A 418 -9.67 -13.70 -31.85
CA HIS A 418 -8.99 -13.94 -30.57
C HIS A 418 -9.98 -13.92 -29.41
N ARG A 419 -9.73 -14.67 -28.32
CA ARG A 419 -10.56 -14.65 -27.12
C ARG A 419 -10.08 -13.59 -26.15
N TRP A 420 -10.99 -13.06 -25.34
CA TRP A 420 -10.65 -12.06 -24.30
C TRP A 420 -9.57 -12.53 -23.33
N GLY A 421 -9.58 -13.81 -22.92
CA GLY A 421 -8.59 -14.39 -22.02
C GLY A 421 -7.18 -14.55 -22.60
N GLU A 422 -6.98 -14.32 -23.91
CA GLU A 422 -5.65 -14.32 -24.53
C GLU A 422 -4.90 -12.99 -24.32
N PHE A 423 -5.59 -11.94 -23.82
CA PHE A 423 -5.02 -10.60 -23.61
C PHE A 423 -4.63 -10.36 -22.16
N ALA A 424 -3.43 -9.80 -21.97
CA ALA A 424 -3.01 -9.22 -20.68
C ALA A 424 -2.55 -7.78 -20.85
N VAL A 425 -2.97 -6.92 -19.94
CA VAL A 425 -2.49 -5.54 -19.83
C VAL A 425 -1.71 -5.42 -18.53
N LEU A 426 -0.41 -5.19 -18.66
CA LEU A 426 0.55 -5.13 -17.58
C LEU A 426 0.90 -3.68 -17.26
N TYR A 427 0.98 -3.35 -15.99
CA TYR A 427 1.33 -2.01 -15.53
C TYR A 427 2.23 -2.07 -14.30
N ARG A 428 3.04 -1.00 -14.10
CA ARG A 428 3.94 -0.89 -12.94
C ARG A 428 3.19 -0.45 -11.68
N MET A 429 2.28 0.52 -11.80
CA MET A 429 1.49 1.08 -10.69
C MET A 429 -0.01 0.93 -10.96
N HIS A 430 -0.79 0.73 -9.91
CA HIS A 430 -2.24 0.57 -10.02
C HIS A 430 -2.95 1.76 -10.67
N THR A 431 -2.47 2.98 -10.45
CA THR A 431 -2.99 4.21 -11.05
C THR A 431 -2.91 4.23 -12.59
N HIS A 432 -2.01 3.45 -13.20
CA HIS A 432 -1.88 3.38 -14.66
C HIS A 432 -3.08 2.73 -15.35
N ARG A 433 -3.84 1.86 -14.64
CA ARG A 433 -5.01 1.15 -15.20
C ARG A 433 -6.31 1.94 -15.15
N GLU A 434 -6.44 2.98 -14.31
CA GLU A 434 -7.72 3.63 -13.98
C GLU A 434 -8.48 4.13 -15.21
N LYS A 435 -7.78 4.81 -16.12
CA LYS A 435 -8.38 5.30 -17.37
C LYS A 435 -8.84 4.14 -18.26
N LEU A 436 -8.01 3.09 -18.37
CA LEU A 436 -8.33 1.92 -19.16
C LEU A 436 -9.55 1.18 -18.62
N VAL A 437 -9.66 1.02 -17.30
CA VAL A 437 -10.82 0.39 -16.65
C VAL A 437 -12.12 1.13 -17.02
N LYS A 438 -12.11 2.48 -16.98
CA LYS A 438 -13.27 3.30 -17.40
C LYS A 438 -13.64 3.06 -18.88
N VAL A 439 -12.65 3.03 -19.77
CA VAL A 439 -12.88 2.81 -21.20
C VAL A 439 -13.37 1.39 -21.49
N LEU A 440 -12.76 0.36 -20.88
CA LEU A 440 -13.21 -1.03 -21.05
C LEU A 440 -14.66 -1.22 -20.57
N SER A 441 -14.99 -0.60 -19.44
CA SER A 441 -16.35 -0.63 -18.88
C SER A 441 -17.36 0.05 -19.82
N ALA A 442 -17.05 1.25 -20.31
CA ALA A 442 -17.91 2.00 -21.23
C ALA A 442 -18.12 1.24 -22.56
N ARG A 443 -17.13 0.49 -23.02
CA ARG A 443 -17.20 -0.34 -24.23
C ARG A 443 -17.75 -1.75 -23.98
N LYS A 444 -18.08 -2.10 -22.72
CA LYS A 444 -18.57 -3.43 -22.30
C LYS A 444 -17.60 -4.57 -22.63
N ILE A 445 -16.30 -4.29 -22.67
CA ILE A 445 -15.26 -5.30 -22.82
C ILE A 445 -15.08 -6.02 -21.48
N PRO A 446 -15.19 -7.37 -21.42
CA PRO A 446 -15.03 -8.09 -20.16
C PRO A 446 -13.57 -8.06 -19.72
N PHE A 447 -13.32 -7.74 -18.46
CA PHE A 447 -11.98 -7.75 -17.87
C PHE A 447 -11.98 -8.26 -16.44
N VAL A 448 -10.83 -8.71 -16.00
CA VAL A 448 -10.54 -9.17 -14.64
C VAL A 448 -9.31 -8.43 -14.12
N ILE A 449 -9.40 -7.85 -12.92
CA ILE A 449 -8.27 -7.21 -12.25
C ILE A 449 -7.74 -8.18 -11.19
N LYS A 450 -6.47 -8.59 -11.33
CA LYS A 450 -5.82 -9.47 -10.36
C LYS A 450 -5.51 -8.71 -9.06
N ASN A 451 -5.77 -9.34 -7.92
CA ASN A 451 -5.61 -8.75 -6.58
C ASN A 451 -6.47 -7.51 -6.35
N LEU A 452 -7.68 -7.47 -6.90
CA LEU A 452 -8.64 -6.41 -6.62
C LEU A 452 -9.19 -6.58 -5.21
N SER A 453 -9.09 -5.51 -4.39
CA SER A 453 -9.69 -5.50 -3.06
C SER A 453 -11.22 -5.41 -3.15
N ILE A 454 -11.92 -6.27 -2.41
CA ILE A 454 -13.39 -6.23 -2.34
C ILE A 454 -13.90 -4.94 -1.69
N LEU A 455 -13.07 -4.25 -0.90
CA LEU A 455 -13.42 -2.98 -0.25
C LEU A 455 -13.68 -1.84 -1.24
N THR A 456 -13.32 -2.03 -2.51
CA THR A 456 -13.62 -1.07 -3.59
C THR A 456 -14.98 -1.33 -4.25
N ASN A 457 -15.60 -2.48 -3.99
CA ASN A 457 -16.91 -2.81 -4.55
C ASN A 457 -18.03 -2.01 -3.85
N PRO A 458 -18.90 -1.28 -4.59
CA PRO A 458 -19.98 -0.47 -4.02
C PRO A 458 -20.90 -1.25 -3.10
N LEU A 459 -21.31 -2.47 -3.49
CA LEU A 459 -22.21 -3.31 -2.68
C LEU A 459 -21.57 -3.72 -1.34
N VAL A 460 -20.27 -4.08 -1.36
CA VAL A 460 -19.53 -4.37 -0.11
C VAL A 460 -19.50 -3.14 0.79
N ARG A 461 -19.27 -1.95 0.23
CA ARG A 461 -19.32 -0.69 0.98
C ARG A 461 -20.68 -0.40 1.58
N ASP A 462 -21.76 -0.73 0.84
CA ASP A 462 -23.13 -0.57 1.34
C ASP A 462 -23.36 -1.50 2.54
N VAL A 463 -23.00 -2.78 2.43
CA VAL A 463 -23.10 -3.73 3.54
C VAL A 463 -22.28 -3.28 4.74
N LEU A 464 -21.03 -2.82 4.52
CA LEU A 464 -20.18 -2.29 5.59
C LEU A 464 -20.77 -1.02 6.23
N ALA A 465 -21.45 -0.16 5.47
CA ALA A 465 -22.14 1.01 6.02
C ALA A 465 -23.29 0.63 6.96
N TYR A 466 -24.07 -0.41 6.62
CA TYR A 466 -25.06 -0.96 7.54
C TYR A 466 -24.43 -1.50 8.82
N LEU A 467 -23.37 -2.30 8.72
CA LEU A 467 -22.65 -2.82 9.89
C LEU A 467 -22.10 -1.69 10.77
N ARG A 468 -21.53 -0.64 10.15
CA ARG A 468 -21.06 0.55 10.86
C ARG A 468 -22.19 1.30 11.56
N LEU A 469 -23.31 1.54 10.89
CA LEU A 469 -24.45 2.22 11.48
C LEU A 469 -25.04 1.42 12.65
N ILE A 470 -25.07 0.09 12.54
CA ILE A 470 -25.52 -0.80 13.63
C ILE A 470 -24.54 -0.72 14.82
N ALA A 471 -23.22 -0.73 14.57
CA ALA A 471 -22.21 -0.62 15.61
C ALA A 471 -22.16 0.78 16.24
N THR A 472 -22.12 1.81 15.40
CA THR A 472 -21.87 3.22 15.77
C THR A 472 -22.92 4.14 15.12
N PRO A 473 -24.09 4.34 15.72
CA PRO A 473 -25.14 5.20 15.17
C PRO A 473 -24.75 6.68 14.99
N SER A 474 -23.69 7.13 15.64
CA SER A 474 -23.14 8.47 15.45
C SER A 474 -22.27 8.64 14.20
N ASP A 475 -22.10 7.59 13.40
CA ASP A 475 -21.42 7.68 12.11
C ASP A 475 -22.35 8.26 11.04
N ASP A 476 -22.28 9.58 10.85
CA ASP A 476 -23.13 10.32 9.92
C ASP A 476 -22.87 9.93 8.46
N VAL A 477 -21.64 9.54 8.11
CA VAL A 477 -21.27 9.13 6.74
C VAL A 477 -21.86 7.76 6.43
N ALA A 478 -21.77 6.81 7.35
CA ALA A 478 -22.42 5.50 7.21
C ALA A 478 -23.94 5.65 7.16
N CYS A 479 -24.53 6.50 8.00
CA CYS A 479 -25.97 6.79 7.99
C CYS A 479 -26.39 7.38 6.62
N ALA A 480 -25.66 8.36 6.10
CA ALA A 480 -25.95 8.96 4.80
C ALA A 480 -25.87 7.94 3.66
N ARG A 481 -24.91 7.01 3.69
CA ARG A 481 -24.80 5.95 2.70
C ARG A 481 -25.99 5.00 2.76
N VAL A 482 -26.43 4.60 3.94
CA VAL A 482 -27.64 3.76 4.14
C VAL A 482 -28.90 4.47 3.63
N LEU A 483 -29.07 5.77 3.94
CA LEU A 483 -30.21 6.56 3.43
C LEU A 483 -30.23 6.66 1.91
N GLY A 484 -29.09 6.53 1.24
CA GLY A 484 -28.99 6.49 -0.21
C GLY A 484 -29.59 5.25 -0.87
N ALA A 485 -29.94 4.19 -0.13
CA ALA A 485 -30.56 2.99 -0.68
C ALA A 485 -32.00 3.27 -1.14
N PRO A 486 -32.38 2.90 -2.38
CA PRO A 486 -33.70 3.22 -2.96
C PRO A 486 -34.90 2.75 -2.13
N ALA A 487 -34.77 1.60 -1.48
CA ALA A 487 -35.83 1.02 -0.66
C ALA A 487 -36.33 1.95 0.45
N TRP A 488 -35.50 2.81 0.96
CA TRP A 488 -35.87 3.77 2.00
C TRP A 488 -36.56 5.02 1.45
N GLY A 489 -36.51 5.24 0.13
CA GLY A 489 -37.27 6.26 -0.59
C GLY A 489 -36.77 7.70 -0.33
N PHE A 490 -35.60 7.87 0.25
CA PHE A 490 -34.98 9.19 0.41
C PHE A 490 -34.43 9.70 -0.93
N GLU A 491 -34.43 11.01 -1.08
CA GLU A 491 -33.80 11.74 -2.16
C GLU A 491 -32.67 12.62 -1.60
N ALA A 492 -31.80 13.12 -2.47
CA ALA A 492 -30.68 13.99 -2.07
C ALA A 492 -31.11 15.22 -1.27
N GLN A 493 -32.30 15.79 -1.61
CA GLN A 493 -32.89 16.91 -0.88
C GLN A 493 -33.26 16.56 0.56
N ASP A 494 -33.78 15.33 0.78
CA ASP A 494 -34.19 14.88 2.12
C ASP A 494 -32.95 14.70 3.00
N LEU A 495 -31.86 14.16 2.45
CA LEU A 495 -30.57 14.06 3.16
C LEU A 495 -30.06 15.45 3.55
N ALA A 496 -30.04 16.43 2.62
CA ALA A 496 -29.61 17.79 2.92
C ALA A 496 -30.48 18.46 4.03
N ARG A 497 -31.79 18.24 4.02
CA ARG A 497 -32.69 18.71 5.08
C ARG A 497 -32.40 18.08 6.43
N LEU A 498 -32.16 16.76 6.46
CA LEU A 498 -31.77 16.05 7.68
C LEU A 498 -30.43 16.56 8.22
N CYS A 499 -29.44 16.79 7.36
CA CYS A 499 -28.15 17.36 7.76
C CYS A 499 -28.31 18.79 8.32
N ALA A 500 -29.13 19.64 7.68
CA ALA A 500 -29.44 20.99 8.18
C ALA A 500 -30.13 20.94 9.56
N ARG A 501 -31.07 19.99 9.74
CA ARG A 501 -31.74 19.76 11.03
C ARG A 501 -30.75 19.32 12.11
N ALA A 502 -29.88 18.34 11.78
CA ALA A 502 -28.80 17.87 12.69
C ALA A 502 -27.88 19.01 13.11
N SER A 503 -27.63 19.96 12.21
CA SER A 503 -26.80 21.15 12.48
C SER A 503 -27.49 22.15 13.43
N LYS A 504 -28.78 22.39 13.25
CA LYS A 504 -29.56 23.34 14.09
C LYS A 504 -29.74 22.84 15.52
N ASN A 505 -29.95 21.53 15.73
CA ASN A 505 -30.23 20.94 17.02
C ASN A 505 -28.95 20.56 17.76
N ARG A 506 -28.16 21.55 18.20
CA ARG A 506 -26.93 21.37 18.98
C ARG A 506 -25.90 20.38 18.37
N ARG A 507 -25.92 20.24 17.04
CA ARG A 507 -25.02 19.34 16.31
C ARG A 507 -25.18 17.88 16.69
N GLN A 508 -26.44 17.39 16.80
CA GLN A 508 -26.74 15.97 17.05
C GLN A 508 -26.33 15.09 15.85
N PRO A 509 -26.09 13.78 16.06
CA PRO A 509 -25.85 12.82 14.99
C PRO A 509 -27.01 12.76 13.98
N LEU A 510 -26.71 12.46 12.73
CA LEU A 510 -27.70 12.34 11.65
C LEU A 510 -28.77 11.28 11.97
N TRP A 511 -28.38 10.19 12.60
CA TRP A 511 -29.29 9.14 13.09
C TRP A 511 -30.31 9.67 14.10
N ASP A 512 -29.91 10.51 15.03
CA ASP A 512 -30.80 11.11 16.03
C ASP A 512 -31.73 12.14 15.38
N ALA A 513 -31.23 12.88 14.40
CA ALA A 513 -32.03 13.81 13.61
C ALA A 513 -33.11 13.05 12.81
N LEU A 514 -32.76 11.86 12.24
CA LEU A 514 -33.68 10.98 11.53
C LEU A 514 -34.77 10.46 12.49
N GLN A 515 -34.42 10.01 13.68
CA GLN A 515 -35.40 9.55 14.69
C GLN A 515 -36.35 10.68 15.11
N GLY A 516 -35.84 11.89 15.28
CA GLY A 516 -36.64 13.07 15.63
C GLY A 516 -37.53 13.61 14.52
N ALA A 517 -37.28 13.21 13.28
CA ALA A 517 -38.06 13.65 12.11
C ALA A 517 -39.35 12.84 11.88
N GLN A 518 -39.61 11.81 12.69
CA GLN A 518 -40.81 10.97 12.59
C GLN A 518 -42.09 11.80 12.80
N GLY A 519 -43.01 11.75 11.83
CA GLY A 519 -44.32 12.44 11.90
C GLY A 519 -44.30 13.91 11.46
N GLU A 520 -43.16 14.46 11.04
CA GLU A 520 -43.10 15.83 10.53
C GLU A 520 -43.53 15.92 9.07
N LEU A 521 -44.31 16.98 8.74
CA LEU A 521 -44.86 17.21 7.38
C LEU A 521 -43.76 17.30 6.30
N GLU A 522 -42.58 17.81 6.63
CA GLU A 522 -41.46 17.89 5.69
C GLU A 522 -40.96 16.52 5.20
N PHE A 523 -41.15 15.48 6.00
CA PHE A 523 -40.74 14.09 5.72
C PHE A 523 -41.92 13.17 5.48
N ALA A 524 -43.11 13.69 5.24
CA ALA A 524 -44.34 12.91 5.08
C ALA A 524 -44.26 11.87 3.94
N LYS A 525 -43.53 12.21 2.86
CA LYS A 525 -43.33 11.28 1.71
C LYS A 525 -42.51 10.03 2.09
N VAL A 526 -41.59 10.14 3.02
CA VAL A 526 -40.72 9.04 3.44
C VAL A 526 -41.06 8.49 4.82
N GLY A 527 -42.10 9.04 5.48
CA GLY A 527 -42.38 8.80 6.88
C GLY A 527 -42.54 7.32 7.26
N ARG A 528 -43.28 6.52 6.47
CA ARG A 528 -43.43 5.08 6.71
C ARG A 528 -42.08 4.33 6.56
N ARG A 529 -41.37 4.60 5.48
CA ARG A 529 -40.08 3.96 5.20
C ARG A 529 -39.00 4.37 6.21
N THR A 530 -39.09 5.58 6.75
CA THR A 530 -38.23 6.04 7.85
C THR A 530 -38.42 5.19 9.10
N ILE A 531 -39.71 4.91 9.47
CA ILE A 531 -40.02 4.06 10.61
C ILE A 531 -39.48 2.64 10.38
N GLU A 532 -39.73 2.07 9.21
CA GLU A 532 -39.24 0.74 8.82
C GLU A 532 -37.69 0.64 8.91
N LEU A 533 -36.97 1.66 8.43
CA LEU A 533 -35.50 1.71 8.56
C LEU A 533 -35.06 1.77 10.02
N ILE A 534 -35.68 2.63 10.82
CA ILE A 534 -35.32 2.77 12.22
C ILE A 534 -35.56 1.47 12.99
N GLU A 535 -36.69 0.81 12.77
CA GLU A 535 -37.00 -0.49 13.39
C GLU A 535 -36.05 -1.58 12.91
N PHE A 536 -35.70 -1.59 11.64
CA PHE A 536 -34.73 -2.51 11.04
C PHE A 536 -33.36 -2.40 11.73
N ILE A 537 -32.81 -1.20 11.80
CA ILE A 537 -31.50 -0.97 12.43
C ILE A 537 -31.54 -1.26 13.93
N LYS A 538 -32.59 -0.81 14.66
CA LYS A 538 -32.74 -1.07 16.09
C LYS A 538 -32.81 -2.56 16.40
N ARG A 539 -33.53 -3.34 15.59
CA ARG A 539 -33.63 -4.79 15.75
C ARG A 539 -32.26 -5.47 15.58
N LEU A 540 -31.54 -5.19 14.51
CA LEU A 540 -30.21 -5.77 14.26
C LEU A 540 -29.21 -5.34 15.32
N ARG A 541 -29.26 -4.09 15.76
CA ARG A 541 -28.44 -3.60 16.87
C ARG A 541 -28.72 -4.35 18.18
N GLY A 542 -29.98 -4.65 18.47
CA GLY A 542 -30.36 -5.47 19.62
C GLY A 542 -29.83 -6.91 19.55
N ARG A 543 -29.60 -7.42 18.32
CA ARG A 543 -29.01 -8.76 18.10
C ARG A 543 -27.49 -8.77 18.09
N ALA A 544 -26.84 -7.66 17.73
CA ALA A 544 -25.38 -7.54 17.63
C ALA A 544 -24.64 -7.89 18.94
N TRP A 545 -25.30 -7.77 20.09
CA TRP A 545 -24.74 -8.17 21.38
C TRP A 545 -24.74 -9.70 21.59
N LYS A 546 -25.62 -10.44 20.90
CA LYS A 546 -25.80 -11.87 21.07
C LYS A 546 -25.05 -12.66 19.99
N LEU A 547 -25.19 -12.26 18.74
CA LEU A 547 -24.64 -12.93 17.59
C LEU A 547 -23.15 -12.68 17.41
N ARG A 548 -22.45 -13.62 16.77
CA ARG A 548 -21.14 -13.37 16.18
C ARG A 548 -21.26 -12.43 15.01
N ALA A 549 -20.17 -11.78 14.65
CA ALA A 549 -20.15 -10.83 13.54
C ALA A 549 -20.51 -11.49 12.19
N SER A 550 -20.07 -12.74 11.95
CA SER A 550 -20.41 -13.52 10.76
C SER A 550 -21.91 -13.87 10.72
N GLU A 551 -22.50 -14.28 11.84
CA GLU A 551 -23.94 -14.59 11.93
C GLU A 551 -24.80 -13.35 11.67
N LEU A 552 -24.39 -12.19 12.23
CA LEU A 552 -25.08 -10.92 12.01
C LEU A 552 -24.95 -10.44 10.57
N LEU A 553 -23.78 -10.65 9.94
CA LEU A 553 -23.55 -10.35 8.52
C LEU A 553 -24.43 -11.21 7.62
N ASP A 554 -24.52 -12.52 7.88
CA ASP A 554 -25.37 -13.44 7.10
C ASP A 554 -26.85 -13.05 7.23
N GLU A 555 -27.31 -12.67 8.44
CA GLU A 555 -28.65 -12.17 8.66
C GLU A 555 -28.91 -10.84 7.92
N LEU A 556 -27.97 -9.90 8.00
CA LEU A 556 -28.05 -8.63 7.29
C LEU A 556 -28.13 -8.83 5.76
N ILE A 557 -27.28 -9.70 5.20
CA ILE A 557 -27.29 -10.04 3.77
C ILE A 557 -28.65 -10.61 3.36
N ALA A 558 -29.22 -11.53 4.15
CA ALA A 558 -30.52 -12.12 3.89
C ALA A 558 -31.65 -11.08 3.93
N GLU A 559 -31.67 -10.21 4.95
CA GLU A 559 -32.69 -9.18 5.11
C GLU A 559 -32.58 -8.04 4.07
N LEU A 560 -31.39 -7.78 3.55
CA LEU A 560 -31.17 -6.87 2.42
C LEU A 560 -31.59 -7.48 1.07
N GLY A 561 -31.95 -8.77 1.03
CA GLY A 561 -32.29 -9.49 -0.20
C GLY A 561 -31.08 -9.80 -1.08
N LEU A 562 -29.88 -9.89 -0.49
CA LEU A 562 -28.59 -10.09 -1.18
C LEU A 562 -28.18 -11.58 -1.29
N VAL A 563 -29.12 -12.50 -1.20
CA VAL A 563 -28.88 -13.90 -1.54
C VAL A 563 -28.85 -14.03 -3.07
N LEU A 564 -27.71 -13.73 -3.65
CA LEU A 564 -27.53 -13.59 -5.09
C LEU A 564 -27.36 -14.94 -5.79
N PRO A 565 -27.89 -15.10 -7.05
CA PRO A 565 -27.66 -16.28 -7.89
C PRO A 565 -26.16 -16.56 -8.15
N GLU A 566 -25.84 -17.79 -8.58
CA GLU A 566 -24.44 -18.18 -8.81
C GLU A 566 -23.73 -17.39 -9.91
N ASP A 567 -24.48 -16.95 -10.90
CA ASP A 567 -24.00 -16.18 -12.05
C ASP A 567 -23.98 -14.65 -11.80
N ASP A 568 -24.47 -14.19 -10.63
CA ASP A 568 -24.44 -12.77 -10.28
C ASP A 568 -22.99 -12.28 -10.09
N ARG A 569 -22.70 -11.13 -10.68
CA ARG A 569 -21.36 -10.52 -10.67
C ARG A 569 -20.89 -10.11 -9.27
N ASN A 570 -21.81 -9.78 -8.38
CA ASN A 570 -21.51 -9.29 -7.02
C ASN A 570 -21.42 -10.43 -6.00
N ARG A 571 -21.96 -11.61 -6.30
CA ARG A 571 -21.93 -12.76 -5.38
C ARG A 571 -20.52 -13.10 -4.87
N PRO A 572 -19.47 -13.18 -5.72
CA PRO A 572 -18.11 -13.49 -5.25
C PRO A 572 -17.57 -12.49 -4.22
N TYR A 573 -17.98 -11.21 -4.33
CA TYR A 573 -17.56 -10.17 -3.38
C TYR A 573 -18.19 -10.36 -2.00
N LEU A 574 -19.48 -10.70 -1.96
CA LEU A 574 -20.20 -10.95 -0.70
C LEU A 574 -19.74 -12.25 -0.04
N VAL A 575 -19.51 -13.30 -0.82
CA VAL A 575 -18.92 -14.56 -0.32
C VAL A 575 -17.57 -14.29 0.31
N ARG A 576 -16.68 -13.56 -0.39
CA ARG A 576 -15.35 -13.22 0.15
C ARG A 576 -15.42 -12.34 1.41
N LEU A 577 -16.40 -11.43 1.48
CA LEU A 577 -16.63 -10.65 2.72
C LEU A 577 -17.04 -11.56 3.88
N GLY A 578 -17.95 -12.51 3.65
CA GLY A 578 -18.36 -13.48 4.66
C GLY A 578 -17.19 -14.37 5.11
N ASP A 579 -16.37 -14.86 4.17
CA ASP A 579 -15.18 -15.64 4.48
C ASP A 579 -14.18 -14.83 5.29
N PHE A 580 -13.93 -13.58 4.93
CA PHE A 580 -13.04 -12.69 5.67
C PHE A 580 -13.51 -12.49 7.12
N VAL A 581 -14.80 -12.27 7.34
CA VAL A 581 -15.34 -12.11 8.71
C VAL A 581 -15.20 -13.40 9.51
N ARG A 582 -15.45 -14.57 8.90
CA ARG A 582 -15.25 -15.90 9.53
C ARG A 582 -13.77 -16.18 9.83
N GLU A 583 -12.86 -15.82 8.89
CA GLU A 583 -11.41 -15.90 9.10
C GLU A 583 -10.96 -14.99 10.24
N TRP A 584 -11.47 -13.74 10.28
CA TRP A 584 -11.18 -12.79 11.34
C TRP A 584 -11.63 -13.31 12.72
N GLU A 585 -12.80 -13.93 12.83
CA GLU A 585 -13.29 -14.51 14.09
C GLU A 585 -12.38 -15.60 14.65
N GLN A 586 -11.53 -16.21 13.82
CA GLN A 586 -10.59 -17.25 14.22
C GLN A 586 -9.18 -16.72 14.49
N LYS A 587 -8.92 -15.42 14.22
CA LYS A 587 -7.62 -14.82 14.46
C LYS A 587 -7.30 -14.71 15.94
N ALA A 588 -6.00 -14.84 16.26
CA ALA A 588 -5.50 -14.75 17.65
C ALA A 588 -5.74 -13.39 18.33
N LEU A 589 -5.96 -12.33 17.57
CA LEU A 589 -6.21 -10.98 18.05
C LEU A 589 -7.72 -10.70 18.28
N THR A 590 -8.60 -11.63 17.96
CA THR A 590 -10.05 -11.51 18.13
C THR A 590 -10.45 -12.10 19.47
N GLU A 591 -11.07 -11.28 20.33
CA GLU A 591 -11.44 -11.67 21.69
C GLU A 591 -12.90 -12.13 21.79
N THR A 592 -13.82 -11.35 21.24
CA THR A 592 -15.27 -11.59 21.36
C THR A 592 -15.91 -12.10 20.09
N GLY A 593 -15.36 -11.77 18.95
CA GLY A 593 -15.93 -12.01 17.63
C GLY A 593 -17.26 -11.27 17.40
N LYS A 594 -17.50 -10.15 18.11
CA LYS A 594 -18.71 -9.35 17.98
C LYS A 594 -18.55 -8.17 17.04
N LEU A 595 -19.69 -7.61 16.60
CA LEU A 595 -19.70 -6.52 15.63
C LEU A 595 -18.90 -5.29 16.08
N ALA A 596 -18.94 -4.91 17.34
CA ALA A 596 -18.20 -3.74 17.83
C ALA A 596 -16.68 -3.93 17.68
N GLU A 597 -16.18 -5.13 17.96
CA GLU A 597 -14.78 -5.49 17.78
C GLU A 597 -14.39 -5.56 16.29
N LEU A 598 -15.29 -6.10 15.43
CA LEU A 598 -15.08 -6.10 13.98
C LEU A 598 -15.00 -4.68 13.43
N ALA A 599 -15.85 -3.76 13.87
CA ALA A 599 -15.84 -2.38 13.43
C ALA A 599 -14.50 -1.70 13.76
N GLN A 600 -14.00 -1.88 14.98
CA GLN A 600 -12.69 -1.37 15.39
C GLN A 600 -11.55 -2.03 14.61
N TYR A 601 -11.62 -3.35 14.41
CA TYR A 601 -10.63 -4.06 13.60
C TYR A 601 -10.60 -3.55 12.16
N LEU A 602 -11.75 -3.26 11.53
CA LEU A 602 -11.82 -2.72 10.17
C LEU A 602 -11.22 -1.30 10.09
N ASP A 603 -11.33 -0.49 11.14
CA ASP A 603 -10.67 0.82 11.22
C ASP A 603 -9.15 0.67 11.30
N ASP A 604 -8.67 -0.19 12.21
CA ASP A 604 -7.24 -0.52 12.32
C ASP A 604 -6.70 -1.13 11.01
N PHE A 605 -7.48 -2.04 10.39
CA PHE A 605 -7.16 -2.69 9.11
C PHE A 605 -7.03 -1.68 7.96
N ALA A 606 -7.93 -0.71 7.89
CA ALA A 606 -7.88 0.36 6.91
C ALA A 606 -6.67 1.30 7.16
N ALA A 607 -6.38 1.64 8.42
CA ALA A 607 -5.22 2.45 8.80
C ALA A 607 -3.89 1.74 8.45
N ALA A 608 -3.85 0.41 8.57
CA ALA A 608 -2.73 -0.44 8.17
C ALA A 608 -2.62 -0.63 6.63
N ASN A 609 -3.48 0.00 5.82
CA ASN A 609 -3.64 -0.24 4.37
C ASN A 609 -3.94 -1.70 4.01
N GLY A 610 -4.69 -2.40 4.86
CA GLY A 610 -5.10 -3.78 4.65
C GLY A 610 -5.96 -3.96 3.38
N GLN A 611 -5.78 -5.10 2.71
CA GLN A 611 -6.49 -5.44 1.47
C GLN A 611 -7.19 -6.79 1.62
N ILE A 612 -8.45 -6.84 1.22
CA ILE A 612 -9.22 -8.10 1.16
C ILE A 612 -9.35 -8.47 -0.32
N ASN A 613 -8.43 -9.29 -0.81
CA ASN A 613 -8.41 -9.63 -2.22
C ASN A 613 -9.50 -10.65 -2.58
N LEU A 614 -10.14 -10.42 -3.73
CA LEU A 614 -11.04 -11.38 -4.33
C LEU A 614 -10.24 -12.62 -4.75
N ALA A 615 -10.75 -13.82 -4.44
CA ALA A 615 -10.18 -15.07 -4.94
C ALA A 615 -10.22 -15.09 -6.48
N GLU A 616 -9.20 -15.68 -7.12
CA GLU A 616 -9.16 -15.83 -8.58
C GLU A 616 -10.40 -16.61 -9.06
N SER A 617 -11.34 -15.94 -9.72
CA SER A 617 -12.45 -16.59 -10.40
C SER A 617 -11.90 -17.31 -11.64
N GLY A 618 -11.59 -18.58 -11.51
CA GLY A 618 -11.18 -19.43 -12.64
C GLY A 618 -12.31 -19.51 -13.67
N GLY A 619 -12.01 -19.20 -14.94
CA GLY A 619 -12.83 -19.65 -16.06
C GLY A 619 -13.64 -18.61 -16.82
N ARG A 620 -13.58 -17.30 -16.49
CA ARG A 620 -14.24 -16.28 -17.33
C ARG A 620 -13.32 -15.87 -18.48
N ASP A 621 -13.84 -15.89 -19.71
CA ASP A 621 -13.16 -15.32 -20.88
C ASP A 621 -13.15 -13.79 -20.77
N ALA A 622 -12.05 -13.20 -20.31
CA ALA A 622 -11.92 -11.78 -20.00
C ALA A 622 -10.47 -11.29 -20.13
N VAL A 623 -10.27 -10.02 -20.43
CA VAL A 623 -8.95 -9.36 -20.49
C VAL A 623 -8.34 -9.29 -19.09
N HIS A 624 -7.10 -9.73 -18.96
CA HIS A 624 -6.38 -9.74 -17.68
C HIS A 624 -5.65 -8.42 -17.43
N LEU A 625 -6.00 -7.70 -16.37
CA LEU A 625 -5.33 -6.49 -15.91
C LEU A 625 -4.56 -6.78 -14.63
N MET A 626 -3.23 -6.56 -14.64
CA MET A 626 -2.40 -6.86 -13.47
C MET A 626 -1.09 -6.07 -13.44
N THR A 627 -0.49 -5.97 -12.26
CA THR A 627 0.88 -5.47 -12.17
C THR A 627 1.85 -6.48 -12.76
N VAL A 628 3.03 -5.99 -13.21
CA VAL A 628 4.08 -6.88 -13.74
C VAL A 628 4.51 -7.92 -12.71
N HIS A 629 4.58 -7.56 -11.42
CA HIS A 629 4.88 -8.51 -10.34
C HIS A 629 3.86 -9.66 -10.28
N ALA A 630 2.57 -9.34 -10.41
CA ALA A 630 1.51 -10.33 -10.40
C ALA A 630 1.47 -11.21 -11.66
N ALA A 631 2.15 -10.79 -12.73
CA ALA A 631 2.26 -11.54 -13.98
C ALA A 631 3.41 -12.56 -13.99
N LYS A 632 4.31 -12.53 -12.96
CA LYS A 632 5.39 -13.53 -12.86
C LYS A 632 4.79 -14.95 -12.81
N GLY A 633 5.37 -15.87 -13.55
CA GLY A 633 4.86 -17.24 -13.70
C GLY A 633 3.73 -17.41 -14.72
N LEU A 634 3.05 -16.36 -15.15
CA LEU A 634 1.98 -16.40 -16.15
C LEU A 634 2.51 -16.15 -17.57
N GLU A 635 1.66 -16.47 -18.59
CA GLU A 635 1.95 -16.20 -19.99
C GLU A 635 0.67 -15.98 -20.79
N PHE A 636 0.72 -15.11 -21.79
CA PHE A 636 -0.44 -14.69 -22.58
C PHE A 636 -0.06 -14.57 -24.05
N ASP A 637 -1.00 -14.79 -24.96
CA ASP A 637 -0.75 -14.67 -26.40
C ASP A 637 -0.48 -13.21 -26.79
N HIS A 638 -1.20 -12.26 -26.18
CA HIS A 638 -1.09 -10.83 -26.44
C HIS A 638 -0.83 -10.07 -25.15
N VAL A 639 0.29 -9.36 -25.07
CA VAL A 639 0.67 -8.57 -23.89
C VAL A 639 0.79 -7.10 -24.27
N PHE A 640 0.14 -6.25 -23.48
CA PHE A 640 0.28 -4.80 -23.50
C PHE A 640 1.01 -4.35 -22.25
N VAL A 641 2.01 -3.47 -22.36
CA VAL A 641 2.71 -2.88 -21.21
C VAL A 641 2.49 -1.36 -21.25
N LEU A 642 1.87 -0.83 -20.18
CA LEU A 642 1.43 0.57 -20.13
C LEU A 642 2.49 1.50 -19.52
N ARG A 643 2.40 2.76 -19.94
CA ARG A 643 3.05 3.90 -19.30
C ARG A 643 4.58 3.80 -19.20
N LEU A 644 5.24 3.50 -20.31
CA LEU A 644 6.71 3.43 -20.40
C LEU A 644 7.31 4.85 -20.51
N VAL A 645 7.30 5.54 -19.37
CA VAL A 645 7.84 6.90 -19.20
C VAL A 645 8.68 6.97 -17.91
N MET A 646 9.65 7.88 -17.87
CA MET A 646 10.45 8.13 -16.66
C MET A 646 9.59 8.49 -15.46
N GLY A 647 9.74 7.77 -14.36
CA GLY A 647 8.90 7.88 -13.16
C GLY A 647 7.55 7.18 -13.23
N GLY A 648 7.27 6.50 -14.37
CA GLY A 648 6.15 5.58 -14.54
C GLY A 648 6.63 4.13 -14.58
N PHE A 649 7.44 3.80 -15.61
CA PHE A 649 8.19 2.55 -15.68
C PHE A 649 9.51 2.83 -16.43
N PRO A 650 10.67 2.93 -15.73
CA PRO A 650 10.90 2.64 -14.31
C PRO A 650 10.19 3.59 -13.36
N ALA A 651 9.80 3.06 -12.20
CA ALA A 651 9.27 3.85 -11.11
C ALA A 651 10.40 4.69 -10.45
N ARG A 652 10.04 5.82 -9.86
CA ARG A 652 11.01 6.60 -9.09
C ARG A 652 11.47 5.83 -7.86
N PRO A 653 12.78 5.82 -7.55
CA PRO A 653 13.29 5.25 -6.32
C PRO A 653 12.58 5.83 -5.10
N ARG A 654 12.18 4.99 -4.17
CA ARG A 654 11.72 5.41 -2.85
C ARG A 654 12.73 4.91 -1.84
N GLN A 655 13.38 5.84 -1.16
CA GLN A 655 14.20 5.47 -0.01
C GLN A 655 13.26 4.95 1.10
N PRO A 656 13.58 3.81 1.71
CA PRO A 656 12.85 3.34 2.87
C PRO A 656 13.00 4.36 4.02
N VAL A 657 11.96 4.50 4.83
CA VAL A 657 12.02 5.39 6.02
C VAL A 657 13.03 4.86 7.04
N LEU A 658 13.16 3.54 7.11
CA LEU A 658 14.10 2.83 7.97
C LEU A 658 15.05 2.03 7.08
N GLU A 659 16.31 2.44 7.04
CA GLU A 659 17.34 1.75 6.28
C GLU A 659 17.93 0.61 7.11
N PHE A 660 18.11 -0.56 6.47
CA PHE A 660 18.76 -1.70 7.12
C PHE A 660 20.26 -1.48 7.10
N PRO A 661 20.96 -1.62 8.24
CA PRO A 661 22.40 -1.37 8.32
C PRO A 661 23.22 -2.33 7.46
N ASP A 662 24.12 -1.80 6.62
CA ASP A 662 25.00 -2.60 5.78
C ASP A 662 25.88 -3.57 6.62
N ALA A 663 26.29 -3.15 7.82
CA ALA A 663 27.09 -3.99 8.73
C ALA A 663 26.37 -5.26 9.22
N LEU A 664 25.04 -5.32 9.09
CA LEU A 664 24.23 -6.50 9.43
C LEU A 664 23.82 -7.32 8.19
N MET A 665 24.10 -6.84 6.98
CA MET A 665 23.88 -7.61 5.77
C MET A 665 24.88 -8.77 5.69
N LYS A 666 24.38 -9.93 5.30
CA LYS A 666 25.19 -11.16 5.15
C LYS A 666 25.62 -11.42 3.69
N GLU A 667 25.43 -10.42 2.84
CA GLU A 667 25.86 -10.43 1.46
C GLU A 667 26.36 -9.05 1.04
N GLU A 668 27.28 -9.01 0.09
CA GLU A 668 27.79 -7.76 -0.48
C GLU A 668 26.70 -7.08 -1.32
N SER A 669 26.58 -5.76 -1.19
CA SER A 669 25.68 -4.98 -2.05
C SER A 669 26.19 -5.00 -3.49
N PRO A 670 25.31 -5.19 -4.49
CA PRO A 670 25.71 -5.19 -5.89
C PRO A 670 26.31 -3.86 -6.31
N GLN A 671 27.19 -3.92 -7.31
CA GLN A 671 27.78 -2.72 -7.89
C GLN A 671 26.78 -1.96 -8.77
N GLY A 672 26.85 -0.63 -8.76
CA GLY A 672 26.05 0.26 -9.60
C GLY A 672 24.66 0.56 -9.05
N ASP A 673 23.79 1.15 -9.91
CA ASP A 673 22.41 1.45 -9.54
C ASP A 673 21.56 0.16 -9.58
N PHE A 674 21.53 -0.51 -8.44
CA PHE A 674 20.79 -1.77 -8.31
C PHE A 674 19.28 -1.58 -8.47
N GLN A 675 18.71 -0.41 -8.15
CA GLN A 675 17.28 -0.15 -8.28
C GLN A 675 16.86 -0.12 -9.76
N ILE A 676 17.65 0.51 -10.59
CA ILE A 676 17.44 0.47 -12.05
C ILE A 676 17.62 -0.94 -12.60
N GLN A 677 18.59 -1.70 -12.10
CA GLN A 677 18.79 -3.09 -12.51
C GLN A 677 17.59 -3.97 -12.11
N GLU A 678 17.01 -3.78 -10.93
CA GLU A 678 15.80 -4.47 -10.49
C GLU A 678 14.57 -4.08 -11.31
N GLU A 679 14.35 -2.80 -11.58
CA GLU A 679 13.27 -2.33 -12.46
C GLU A 679 13.44 -2.86 -13.90
N ARG A 680 14.68 -3.01 -14.38
CA ARG A 680 14.97 -3.60 -15.70
C ARG A 680 14.68 -5.10 -15.73
N ARG A 681 14.97 -5.85 -14.65
CA ARG A 681 14.51 -7.25 -14.50
C ARG A 681 12.98 -7.33 -14.50
N LEU A 682 12.33 -6.40 -13.82
CA LEU A 682 10.85 -6.33 -13.83
C LEU A 682 10.33 -6.06 -15.25
N PHE A 683 10.95 -5.17 -15.99
CA PHE A 683 10.57 -4.93 -17.40
C PHE A 683 10.84 -6.16 -18.26
N TYR A 684 11.97 -6.84 -18.09
CA TYR A 684 12.27 -8.11 -18.75
C TYR A 684 11.20 -9.17 -18.46
N VAL A 685 10.73 -9.26 -17.22
CA VAL A 685 9.60 -10.13 -16.85
C VAL A 685 8.36 -9.75 -17.65
N ALA A 686 8.02 -8.45 -17.77
CA ALA A 686 6.85 -8.01 -18.53
C ALA A 686 6.94 -8.44 -20.02
N LEU A 687 8.09 -8.24 -20.66
CA LEU A 687 8.32 -8.58 -22.06
C LEU A 687 8.17 -10.09 -22.29
N THR A 688 8.78 -10.91 -21.42
CA THR A 688 8.80 -12.38 -21.52
C THR A 688 7.49 -13.07 -21.13
N ARG A 689 6.42 -12.29 -20.78
CA ARG A 689 5.06 -12.86 -20.63
C ARG A 689 4.39 -13.08 -21.97
N ALA A 690 4.84 -12.42 -23.05
CA ALA A 690 4.25 -12.52 -24.38
C ALA A 690 4.65 -13.82 -25.09
N ARG A 691 3.66 -14.56 -25.56
CA ARG A 691 3.85 -15.73 -26.41
C ARG A 691 3.95 -15.34 -27.90
N LYS A 692 3.03 -14.48 -28.38
CA LYS A 692 2.90 -14.15 -29.80
C LYS A 692 3.12 -12.68 -30.10
N ARG A 693 2.43 -11.78 -29.38
CA ARG A 693 2.43 -10.34 -29.68
C ARG A 693 2.72 -9.52 -28.42
N LEU A 694 3.58 -8.51 -28.59
CA LEU A 694 3.95 -7.58 -27.56
C LEU A 694 3.71 -6.14 -28.03
N THR A 695 2.99 -5.37 -27.23
CA THR A 695 2.70 -3.95 -27.48
C THR A 695 3.13 -3.13 -26.26
N LEU A 696 3.94 -2.12 -26.49
CA LEU A 696 4.52 -1.24 -25.50
C LEU A 696 3.97 0.17 -25.71
N THR A 697 3.34 0.78 -24.70
CA THR A 697 2.80 2.13 -24.84
C THR A 697 3.58 3.15 -24.04
N THR A 698 3.77 4.33 -24.60
CA THR A 698 4.41 5.47 -23.95
C THR A 698 3.56 6.72 -24.14
N VAL A 699 3.44 7.53 -23.07
CA VAL A 699 2.65 8.77 -23.09
C VAL A 699 3.59 9.96 -23.01
N ILE A 700 3.76 10.65 -24.12
CA ILE A 700 4.68 11.78 -24.24
C ILE A 700 3.92 13.11 -24.28
N HIS A 701 4.22 13.96 -23.32
CA HIS A 701 3.75 15.36 -23.28
C HIS A 701 4.89 16.28 -22.85
N LYS A 702 4.67 17.61 -22.82
CA LYS A 702 5.72 18.63 -22.56
C LYS A 702 6.61 18.38 -21.32
N ARG A 703 6.16 17.59 -20.35
CA ARG A 703 6.86 17.31 -19.07
C ARG A 703 7.24 15.84 -18.88
N SER A 704 6.87 14.93 -19.79
CA SER A 704 7.22 13.50 -19.71
C SER A 704 8.38 13.19 -20.66
N ARG A 705 9.25 12.27 -20.22
CA ARG A 705 10.32 11.69 -21.04
C ARG A 705 10.03 10.21 -21.23
N ARG A 706 10.37 9.69 -22.40
CA ARG A 706 10.31 8.27 -22.71
C ARG A 706 11.13 7.47 -21.70
N SER A 707 10.70 6.24 -21.41
CA SER A 707 11.45 5.32 -20.54
C SER A 707 12.82 4.99 -21.14
N GLU A 708 13.87 4.98 -20.32
CA GLU A 708 15.19 4.52 -20.72
C GLU A 708 15.19 3.06 -21.19
N PHE A 709 14.31 2.23 -20.64
CA PHE A 709 14.17 0.82 -21.04
C PHE A 709 13.70 0.64 -22.49
N LEU A 710 13.01 1.62 -23.06
CA LEU A 710 12.72 1.64 -24.49
C LEU A 710 13.98 1.96 -25.30
N GLU A 711 14.83 2.85 -24.80
CA GLU A 711 16.08 3.22 -25.47
C GLU A 711 17.11 2.07 -25.43
N ASP A 712 17.08 1.19 -24.43
CA ASP A 712 17.96 0.01 -24.35
C ASP A 712 17.94 -0.86 -25.63
N PHE A 713 16.81 -0.93 -26.34
CA PHE A 713 16.71 -1.68 -27.58
C PHE A 713 16.44 -0.81 -28.83
N LEU A 714 15.84 0.38 -28.69
CA LEU A 714 15.62 1.29 -29.81
C LEU A 714 16.92 1.91 -30.30
N SER A 715 17.94 2.03 -29.46
CA SER A 715 19.28 2.47 -29.86
C SER A 715 20.07 1.44 -30.67
N ALA A 716 19.62 0.16 -30.70
CA ALA A 716 20.23 -0.89 -31.49
C ALA A 716 19.63 -0.89 -32.94
N PRO A 717 20.35 -0.42 -33.98
CA PRO A 717 19.76 -0.17 -35.30
C PRO A 717 19.15 -1.42 -35.99
N GLU A 718 19.76 -2.58 -35.79
CA GLU A 718 19.27 -3.85 -36.36
C GLU A 718 17.96 -4.27 -35.71
N ILE A 719 17.85 -4.19 -34.36
CA ILE A 719 16.64 -4.51 -33.63
C ILE A 719 15.54 -3.53 -33.97
N GLN A 720 15.82 -2.23 -33.96
CA GLN A 720 14.86 -1.20 -34.32
C GLN A 720 14.26 -1.43 -35.71
N LYS A 721 15.10 -1.76 -36.70
CA LYS A 721 14.68 -1.98 -38.09
C LYS A 721 13.90 -3.30 -38.25
N ASN A 722 14.38 -4.37 -37.67
CA ASN A 722 13.90 -5.72 -37.96
C ASN A 722 12.79 -6.18 -37.02
N ASP A 723 12.86 -5.80 -35.76
CA ASP A 723 12.05 -6.37 -34.70
C ASP A 723 11.00 -5.42 -34.13
N VAL A 724 11.12 -4.10 -34.38
CA VAL A 724 10.25 -3.09 -33.82
C VAL A 724 9.46 -2.33 -34.88
N GLN A 725 8.24 -1.97 -34.52
CA GLN A 725 7.37 -1.04 -35.28
C GLN A 725 6.97 0.12 -34.37
N GLN A 726 7.47 1.31 -34.64
CA GLN A 726 7.03 2.51 -33.95
C GLN A 726 5.75 3.05 -34.56
N ILE A 727 4.76 3.37 -33.75
CA ILE A 727 3.45 3.86 -34.14
C ILE A 727 3.17 5.15 -33.36
N ALA A 728 2.92 6.24 -34.08
CA ALA A 728 2.46 7.51 -33.49
C ALA A 728 1.08 7.84 -34.08
N PRO A 729 0.01 7.24 -33.57
CA PRO A 729 -1.31 7.48 -34.11
C PRO A 729 -1.70 8.94 -33.84
N LYS A 730 -2.16 9.66 -34.88
CA LYS A 730 -2.89 10.90 -34.70
C LYS A 730 -4.27 10.53 -34.12
N TYR A 731 -4.35 10.44 -32.79
CA TYR A 731 -5.60 10.12 -32.13
C TYR A 731 -6.42 11.42 -32.01
N SER A 732 -7.43 11.58 -32.85
CA SER A 732 -8.59 12.39 -32.51
C SER A 732 -9.54 11.45 -31.76
N ALA A 733 -9.86 11.74 -30.49
CA ALA A 733 -10.86 10.98 -29.74
C ALA A 733 -12.06 10.71 -30.68
N PRO A 734 -12.55 9.45 -30.76
CA PRO A 734 -13.81 9.22 -31.46
C PRO A 734 -14.79 10.20 -30.84
N ALA A 735 -15.47 11.00 -31.70
CA ALA A 735 -16.56 11.83 -31.23
C ALA A 735 -17.42 10.94 -30.33
N GLU A 736 -17.58 11.34 -29.08
CA GLU A 736 -18.46 10.63 -28.14
C GLU A 736 -19.69 10.26 -28.96
N ARG A 737 -19.88 8.98 -29.24
CA ARG A 737 -21.21 8.53 -29.58
C ARG A 737 -22.00 8.93 -28.34
N ARG A 738 -22.74 10.03 -28.46
CA ARG A 738 -23.80 10.38 -27.53
C ARG A 738 -24.79 9.23 -27.59
N SER A 739 -24.43 8.10 -26.99
CA SER A 739 -25.41 7.15 -26.52
C SER A 739 -26.17 7.94 -25.46
N GLY A 740 -27.40 8.14 -25.70
CA GLY A 740 -28.31 8.78 -24.75
C GLY A 740 -28.04 8.22 -23.37
N ALA A 741 -28.03 9.11 -22.39
CA ALA A 741 -27.74 8.90 -21.00
C ALA A 741 -28.07 7.47 -20.53
N GLY A 742 -27.10 6.60 -20.53
CA GLY A 742 -27.15 5.21 -20.13
C GLY A 742 -25.84 4.95 -19.45
N GLU A 743 -25.82 5.22 -18.20
CA GLU A 743 -24.93 4.90 -17.10
C GLU A 743 -23.88 3.84 -17.44
N GLY A 744 -22.63 4.28 -17.60
CA GLY A 744 -21.45 3.43 -17.51
C GLY A 744 -21.17 3.07 -16.04
N GLN A 745 -22.07 2.30 -15.42
CA GLN A 745 -21.81 1.70 -14.13
C GLN A 745 -20.99 0.42 -14.34
N LEU A 746 -19.83 0.35 -13.70
CA LEU A 746 -19.02 -0.87 -13.58
C LEU A 746 -19.82 -2.02 -12.93
N PHE A 747 -20.84 -1.67 -12.19
CA PHE A 747 -21.80 -2.50 -11.47
C PHE A 747 -23.19 -2.06 -11.92
N GLY A 748 -24.00 -2.98 -12.43
CA GLY A 748 -25.31 -2.70 -13.00
C GLY A 748 -26.17 -1.80 -12.12
N ALA A 749 -27.07 -1.02 -12.72
CA ALA A 749 -28.08 -0.25 -12.01
C ALA A 749 -28.81 -1.17 -11.03
N GLY A 750 -28.74 -0.85 -9.74
CA GLY A 750 -29.41 -1.64 -8.72
C GLY A 750 -30.93 -1.62 -8.95
N ASP A 751 -31.59 -2.67 -8.49
CA ASP A 751 -33.05 -2.77 -8.43
C ASP A 751 -33.62 -1.48 -7.79
N PRO A 752 -34.59 -0.79 -8.41
CA PRO A 752 -35.21 0.41 -7.85
C PRO A 752 -35.78 0.23 -6.44
N ASP A 753 -36.07 -1.01 -6.02
CA ASP A 753 -36.57 -1.35 -4.71
C ASP A 753 -35.49 -1.96 -3.78
N SER A 754 -34.24 -1.96 -4.20
CA SER A 754 -33.13 -2.53 -3.44
C SER A 754 -32.90 -1.79 -2.12
N ARG A 755 -32.77 -2.55 -1.02
CA ARG A 755 -32.31 -2.04 0.30
C ARG A 755 -30.81 -1.88 0.37
N ALA A 756 -30.05 -2.40 -0.60
CA ALA A 756 -28.62 -2.55 -0.55
C ALA A 756 -27.85 -1.48 -1.34
N TYR A 757 -28.28 -1.15 -2.53
CA TYR A 757 -27.50 -0.27 -3.41
C TYR A 757 -27.73 1.20 -3.12
N SER A 758 -26.71 1.89 -2.60
CA SER A 758 -26.79 3.32 -2.30
C SER A 758 -26.55 4.19 -3.55
N ARG A 759 -27.38 5.21 -3.72
CA ARG A 759 -27.28 6.24 -4.78
C ARG A 759 -26.53 7.48 -4.32
N ILE A 760 -25.92 7.48 -3.14
CA ILE A 760 -25.32 8.69 -2.56
C ILE A 760 -24.19 9.27 -3.43
N ALA A 761 -23.41 8.42 -4.08
CA ALA A 761 -22.37 8.88 -5.00
C ALA A 761 -22.97 9.58 -6.23
N GLN A 762 -24.05 9.03 -6.78
CA GLN A 762 -24.80 9.66 -7.87
C GLN A 762 -25.41 11.01 -7.43
N TRP A 763 -25.96 11.07 -6.21
CA TRP A 763 -26.45 12.34 -5.67
C TRP A 763 -25.33 13.39 -5.54
N ALA A 764 -24.16 12.97 -5.16
CA ALA A 764 -23.01 13.86 -5.02
C ALA A 764 -22.50 14.43 -6.35
N GLU A 765 -22.79 13.76 -7.47
CA GLU A 765 -22.51 14.25 -8.82
C GLU A 765 -23.66 15.11 -9.40
N THR A 766 -24.90 14.84 -9.00
CA THR A 766 -26.08 15.41 -9.68
C THR A 766 -26.86 16.44 -8.84
N PHE A 767 -26.72 16.43 -7.52
CA PHE A 767 -27.45 17.32 -6.62
C PHE A 767 -26.55 18.36 -5.99
N HIS A 768 -26.59 19.56 -6.56
CA HIS A 768 -25.87 20.73 -6.08
C HIS A 768 -26.89 21.82 -5.69
N PRO A 769 -27.32 21.88 -4.43
CA PRO A 769 -28.24 22.93 -4.00
C PRO A 769 -27.62 24.30 -4.22
N PRO A 770 -28.44 25.31 -4.56
CA PRO A 770 -27.95 26.67 -4.77
C PRO A 770 -27.25 27.19 -3.50
N ALA A 771 -26.09 27.81 -3.70
CA ALA A 771 -25.37 28.44 -2.60
C ALA A 771 -26.23 29.53 -1.93
N PRO A 772 -26.20 29.65 -0.60
CA PRO A 772 -26.95 30.69 0.10
C PRO A 772 -26.50 32.10 -0.32
N LEU A 773 -27.40 33.08 -0.26
CA LEU A 773 -27.12 34.46 -0.53
C LEU A 773 -27.38 35.30 0.72
N PRO A 774 -26.39 36.09 1.23
CA PRO A 774 -25.01 36.17 0.73
C PRO A 774 -24.24 34.88 0.96
N LEU A 775 -23.29 34.57 0.05
CA LEU A 775 -22.39 33.43 0.21
C LEU A 775 -21.34 33.79 1.28
N GLN A 776 -21.42 33.08 2.40
CA GLN A 776 -20.46 33.22 3.50
C GLN A 776 -19.31 32.23 3.34
N LEU A 777 -18.08 32.76 3.32
CA LEU A 777 -16.86 31.96 3.19
C LEU A 777 -15.85 32.37 4.28
N SER A 778 -15.15 31.36 4.82
CA SER A 778 -13.97 31.61 5.65
C SER A 778 -12.70 31.25 4.87
N ALA A 779 -11.54 31.72 5.33
CA ALA A 779 -10.25 31.34 4.73
C ALA A 779 -10.08 29.81 4.66
N THR A 780 -10.45 29.11 5.73
CA THR A 780 -10.39 27.63 5.79
C THR A 780 -11.37 26.95 4.84
N ALA A 781 -12.57 27.52 4.65
CA ALA A 781 -13.55 27.03 3.69
C ALA A 781 -13.02 27.15 2.24
N ILE A 782 -12.38 28.27 1.90
CA ILE A 782 -11.78 28.51 0.59
C ILE A 782 -10.60 27.54 0.35
N GLU A 783 -9.73 27.36 1.34
CA GLU A 783 -8.64 26.39 1.26
C GLU A 783 -9.16 24.94 1.14
N GLY A 784 -10.23 24.61 1.86
CA GLY A 784 -10.94 23.32 1.76
C GLY A 784 -11.49 23.07 0.36
N TYR A 785 -12.15 24.05 -0.26
CA TYR A 785 -12.62 23.99 -1.64
C TYR A 785 -11.47 23.76 -2.63
N ASN A 786 -10.38 24.54 -2.51
CA ASN A 786 -9.21 24.37 -3.36
C ASN A 786 -8.52 23.00 -3.20
N THR A 787 -8.62 22.39 -2.03
CA THR A 787 -8.08 21.05 -1.77
C THR A 787 -8.93 19.96 -2.42
N CYS A 788 -10.26 20.01 -2.24
CA CYS A 788 -11.22 19.10 -2.85
C CYS A 788 -12.62 19.71 -2.85
N PRO A 789 -13.13 20.18 -4.01
CA PRO A 789 -14.48 20.73 -4.11
C PRO A 789 -15.59 19.76 -3.69
N GLN A 790 -15.40 18.46 -3.96
CA GLN A 790 -16.37 17.41 -3.55
C GLN A 790 -16.47 17.30 -2.02
N ARG A 791 -15.37 17.38 -1.31
CA ARG A 791 -15.36 17.42 0.16
C ARG A 791 -16.07 18.64 0.69
N PHE A 792 -15.84 19.80 0.06
CA PHE A 792 -16.55 21.04 0.40
C PHE A 792 -18.06 20.91 0.20
N LEU A 793 -18.53 20.22 -0.87
CA LEU A 793 -19.94 19.95 -1.09
C LEU A 793 -20.54 19.19 0.11
N PHE A 794 -19.91 18.12 0.55
CA PHE A 794 -20.40 17.33 1.68
C PHE A 794 -20.43 18.14 2.98
N ASP A 795 -19.33 18.80 3.33
CA ASP A 795 -19.16 19.47 4.61
C ASP A 795 -19.96 20.78 4.70
N HIS A 796 -19.86 21.64 3.68
CA HIS A 796 -20.38 23.01 3.75
C HIS A 796 -21.75 23.19 3.08
N ILE A 797 -22.01 22.48 1.98
CA ILE A 797 -23.26 22.63 1.22
C ILE A 797 -24.34 21.67 1.72
N TRP A 798 -24.01 20.38 1.84
CA TRP A 798 -24.94 19.41 2.40
C TRP A 798 -25.00 19.47 3.92
N GLY A 799 -23.92 19.91 4.58
CA GLY A 799 -23.80 19.90 6.04
C GLY A 799 -23.66 18.48 6.62
N LEU A 800 -23.23 17.53 5.77
CA LEU A 800 -22.89 16.17 6.21
C LEU A 800 -21.58 16.23 6.98
N ARG A 801 -21.56 15.73 8.20
CA ARG A 801 -20.37 15.81 9.05
C ARG A 801 -19.50 14.57 8.91
N GLY A 802 -18.22 14.83 8.75
CA GLY A 802 -17.19 13.88 9.16
C GLY A 802 -17.13 13.80 10.68
N GLY A 803 -16.66 12.69 11.22
CA GLY A 803 -16.41 12.57 12.65
C GLY A 803 -15.48 13.66 13.20
N PRO A 804 -15.52 13.94 14.51
CA PRO A 804 -14.56 14.85 15.14
C PRO A 804 -13.13 14.35 14.90
N ARG A 805 -12.18 15.29 14.82
CA ARG A 805 -10.77 14.98 14.60
C ARG A 805 -9.92 15.45 15.77
N ALA A 806 -9.01 14.61 16.22
CA ALA A 806 -8.10 14.92 17.34
C ALA A 806 -7.39 16.26 17.18
N ALA A 807 -6.80 16.55 16.01
CA ALA A 807 -6.10 17.80 15.75
C ALA A 807 -7.03 19.03 15.84
N THR A 808 -8.28 18.90 15.40
CA THR A 808 -9.26 20.02 15.49
C THR A 808 -9.70 20.25 16.93
N THR A 809 -9.97 19.17 17.68
CA THR A 809 -10.31 19.23 19.11
C THR A 809 -9.17 19.84 19.91
N PHE A 810 -7.94 19.36 19.70
CA PHE A 810 -6.73 19.86 20.34
C PHE A 810 -6.51 21.36 20.04
N GLY A 811 -6.55 21.73 18.76
CA GLY A 811 -6.42 23.14 18.36
C GLY A 811 -7.43 24.05 19.06
N SER A 812 -8.70 23.63 19.11
CA SER A 812 -9.77 24.39 19.77
C SER A 812 -9.51 24.58 21.28
N VAL A 813 -9.04 23.55 21.97
CA VAL A 813 -8.70 23.60 23.41
C VAL A 813 -7.51 24.53 23.64
N MET A 814 -6.46 24.41 22.82
CA MET A 814 -5.26 25.27 22.91
C MET A 814 -5.60 26.74 22.68
N HIS A 815 -6.33 27.07 21.61
CA HIS A 815 -6.77 28.44 21.34
C HIS A 815 -7.63 28.99 22.48
N THR A 816 -8.55 28.19 23.02
CA THR A 816 -9.39 28.60 24.16
C THR A 816 -8.55 28.90 25.39
N THR A 817 -7.57 28.05 25.70
CA THR A 817 -6.68 28.23 26.85
C THR A 817 -5.82 29.46 26.70
N VAL A 818 -5.14 29.61 25.54
CA VAL A 818 -4.33 30.84 25.25
C VAL A 818 -5.18 32.10 25.35
N ARG A 819 -6.38 32.09 24.78
CA ARG A 819 -7.33 33.21 24.87
C ARG A 819 -7.69 33.56 26.31
N LEU A 820 -7.98 32.58 27.15
CA LEU A 820 -8.35 32.85 28.55
C LEU A 820 -7.17 33.42 29.35
N VAL A 821 -5.95 32.89 29.12
CA VAL A 821 -4.72 33.44 29.73
C VAL A 821 -4.48 34.87 29.33
N LEU A 822 -4.54 35.16 28.02
CA LEU A 822 -4.33 36.48 27.49
C LEU A 822 -5.46 37.47 27.86
N LYS A 823 -6.68 37.01 28.07
CA LYS A 823 -7.81 37.82 28.54
C LYS A 823 -7.55 38.32 29.93
N GLU A 824 -7.15 37.47 30.87
CA GLU A 824 -6.78 37.85 32.23
C GLU A 824 -5.60 38.84 32.22
N TRP A 825 -4.59 38.59 31.37
CA TRP A 825 -3.48 39.51 31.20
C TRP A 825 -3.92 40.90 30.70
N LYS A 826 -4.81 40.97 29.71
CA LYS A 826 -5.32 42.21 29.15
C LYS A 826 -6.22 42.99 30.14
N GLU A 827 -7.23 42.34 30.71
CA GLU A 827 -8.28 42.97 31.48
C GLU A 827 -7.84 43.26 32.91
N ASN A 828 -7.19 42.29 33.56
CA ASN A 828 -6.81 42.39 34.96
C ASN A 828 -5.33 42.66 35.22
N LYS A 829 -4.53 42.79 34.14
CA LYS A 829 -3.06 42.98 34.19
C LYS A 829 -2.36 41.91 35.08
N ARG A 830 -2.97 40.72 35.14
CA ARG A 830 -2.53 39.61 35.97
C ARG A 830 -2.02 38.47 35.07
N LEU A 831 -0.74 38.15 35.16
CA LEU A 831 -0.22 36.94 34.59
C LEU A 831 -0.67 35.77 35.52
N LEU A 832 -1.45 34.83 34.97
CA LEU A 832 -1.89 33.63 35.69
C LEU A 832 -0.69 32.75 36.07
N PRO A 833 -0.62 32.25 37.33
CA PRO A 833 0.39 31.22 37.66
C PRO A 833 0.15 29.96 36.87
N TRP A 834 1.19 29.11 36.71
CA TRP A 834 1.14 27.95 35.86
C TRP A 834 0.02 26.96 36.22
N ASP A 835 -0.18 26.72 37.49
CA ASP A 835 -1.23 25.83 38.01
C ASP A 835 -2.65 26.25 37.59
N GLU A 836 -2.90 27.56 37.52
CA GLU A 836 -4.20 28.07 37.02
C GLU A 836 -4.31 27.84 35.49
N VAL A 837 -3.22 28.00 34.73
CA VAL A 837 -3.20 27.74 33.29
C VAL A 837 -3.47 26.25 33.02
N GLU A 838 -2.81 25.36 33.75
CA GLU A 838 -3.03 23.91 33.66
C GLU A 838 -4.48 23.56 34.01
N MET A 839 -5.05 24.17 35.05
CA MET A 839 -6.44 23.94 35.46
C MET A 839 -7.43 24.41 34.36
N ILE A 840 -7.18 25.53 33.69
CA ILE A 840 -7.97 26.00 32.56
C ILE A 840 -7.90 24.98 31.42
N PHE A 841 -6.69 24.56 31.01
CA PHE A 841 -6.51 23.58 29.96
C PHE A 841 -7.27 22.28 30.24
N ARG A 842 -7.16 21.71 31.45
CA ARG A 842 -7.85 20.49 31.84
C ARG A 842 -9.37 20.65 31.88
N ARG A 843 -9.88 21.82 32.30
CA ARG A 843 -11.31 22.14 32.32
C ARG A 843 -11.89 22.24 30.90
N GLU A 844 -11.18 22.84 30.00
CA GLU A 844 -11.61 23.02 28.60
C GLU A 844 -11.40 21.78 27.73
N TRP A 845 -10.71 20.75 28.26
CA TRP A 845 -10.43 19.52 27.55
C TRP A 845 -11.70 18.78 27.15
N ARG A 846 -11.72 18.22 25.94
CA ARG A 846 -12.83 17.43 25.39
C ARG A 846 -12.30 16.15 24.78
N SER A 847 -12.80 14.99 25.25
CA SER A 847 -12.45 13.67 24.74
C SER A 847 -13.26 13.34 23.48
N ALA A 848 -12.96 14.02 22.36
CA ALA A 848 -13.66 13.80 21.09
C ALA A 848 -12.68 13.80 19.91
N GLY A 849 -12.80 12.78 19.06
CA GLY A 849 -12.01 12.65 17.83
C GLY A 849 -10.64 12.03 18.01
N PHE A 850 -10.29 11.56 19.20
CA PHE A 850 -9.09 10.75 19.44
C PHE A 850 -9.36 9.30 19.04
N GLU A 851 -8.38 8.65 18.47
CA GLU A 851 -8.47 7.26 18.04
C GLU A 851 -8.52 6.31 19.25
N ASP A 852 -7.80 6.66 20.32
CA ASP A 852 -7.73 5.92 21.59
C ASP A 852 -7.21 6.78 22.75
N ASP A 853 -7.24 6.22 23.95
CA ASP A 853 -6.73 6.85 25.18
C ASP A 853 -5.23 7.21 25.11
N TYR A 854 -4.44 6.47 24.34
CA TYR A 854 -3.02 6.75 24.17
C TYR A 854 -2.83 8.07 23.42
N GLN A 855 -3.49 8.22 22.27
CA GLN A 855 -3.44 9.45 21.48
C GLN A 855 -3.94 10.65 22.30
N GLU A 856 -5.04 10.48 23.02
CA GLU A 856 -5.60 11.54 23.88
C GLU A 856 -4.60 12.02 24.93
N LYS A 857 -3.99 11.09 25.67
CA LYS A 857 -2.98 11.39 26.71
C LYS A 857 -1.74 12.06 26.14
N GLU A 858 -1.32 11.66 24.94
CA GLU A 858 -0.18 12.28 24.28
C GLU A 858 -0.48 13.72 23.82
N TYR A 859 -1.67 13.98 23.31
CA TYR A 859 -2.10 15.35 23.01
C TYR A 859 -2.19 16.20 24.27
N GLN A 860 -2.67 15.66 25.39
CA GLN A 860 -2.70 16.37 26.68
C GLN A 860 -1.29 16.72 27.15
N ARG A 861 -0.35 15.79 27.06
CA ARG A 861 1.04 16.02 27.43
C ARG A 861 1.70 17.09 26.56
N GLU A 862 1.59 16.95 25.23
CA GLU A 862 2.14 17.96 24.31
C GLU A 862 1.51 19.35 24.50
N GLY A 863 0.20 19.40 24.74
CA GLY A 863 -0.49 20.66 24.99
C GLY A 863 0.02 21.37 26.22
N LEU A 864 0.22 20.65 27.32
CA LEU A 864 0.78 21.20 28.54
C LEU A 864 2.24 21.67 28.38
N GLU A 865 3.05 20.93 27.64
CA GLU A 865 4.43 21.31 27.32
C GLU A 865 4.46 22.61 26.49
N GLN A 866 3.70 22.69 25.40
CA GLN A 866 3.59 23.89 24.56
C GLN A 866 3.06 25.11 25.34
N LEU A 867 2.05 24.91 26.18
CA LEU A 867 1.50 26.00 27.02
C LEU A 867 2.49 26.47 28.09
N ARG A 868 3.30 25.57 28.66
CA ARG A 868 4.32 25.94 29.63
C ARG A 868 5.41 26.83 29.01
N GLU A 869 5.86 26.50 27.82
CA GLU A 869 6.81 27.34 27.09
C GLU A 869 6.19 28.67 26.65
N PHE A 870 4.93 28.66 26.17
CA PHE A 870 4.20 29.89 25.86
C PHE A 870 4.05 30.81 27.08
N HIS A 871 3.70 30.22 28.23
CA HIS A 871 3.53 30.98 29.49
C HIS A 871 4.84 31.61 30.01
N ALA A 872 5.98 30.92 29.78
CA ALA A 872 7.31 31.45 30.12
C ALA A 872 7.82 32.51 29.14
N GLY A 873 7.19 32.61 27.96
CA GLY A 873 7.59 33.57 26.92
C GLY A 873 7.17 35.00 27.20
N ALA A 874 7.69 35.94 26.39
CA ALA A 874 7.34 37.35 26.49
C ALA A 874 5.94 37.61 25.91
N LEU A 875 5.02 38.06 26.74
CA LEU A 875 3.69 38.50 26.30
C LEU A 875 3.72 39.97 25.88
N PRO A 876 2.86 40.40 24.91
CA PRO A 876 2.70 41.81 24.57
C PRO A 876 2.19 42.59 25.78
N ARG A 877 2.47 43.92 25.85
CA ARG A 877 1.93 44.76 26.94
C ARG A 877 0.40 44.75 26.88
N PRO A 878 -0.29 44.73 28.04
CA PRO A 878 -1.75 44.66 28.07
C PRO A 878 -2.44 45.80 27.28
N GLU A 879 -1.85 46.97 27.32
CA GLU A 879 -2.33 48.19 26.62
C GLU A 879 -2.15 48.09 25.08
N ASP A 880 -1.25 47.28 24.60
CA ASP A 880 -1.01 47.09 23.17
C ASP A 880 -1.95 46.06 22.56
N VAL A 881 -2.62 45.24 23.36
CA VAL A 881 -3.61 44.25 22.88
C VAL A 881 -4.94 44.91 22.59
N LEU A 882 -5.21 45.26 21.32
CA LEU A 882 -6.47 45.90 20.88
C LEU A 882 -7.66 44.95 20.98
N GLY A 883 -7.49 43.68 20.64
CA GLY A 883 -8.57 42.69 20.66
C GLY A 883 -8.08 41.26 20.61
N GLN A 884 -8.93 40.34 21.08
CA GLN A 884 -8.75 38.92 21.01
C GLN A 884 -9.99 38.27 20.41
N GLU A 885 -9.82 37.17 19.63
CA GLU A 885 -10.93 36.53 18.96
C GLU A 885 -11.83 37.52 18.20
N LYS A 886 -11.19 38.46 17.53
CA LYS A 886 -11.91 39.58 16.89
C LYS A 886 -12.63 39.04 15.65
N TYR A 887 -13.94 38.87 15.77
CA TYR A 887 -14.80 38.48 14.65
C TYR A 887 -14.93 39.60 13.64
N PHE A 888 -14.94 39.25 12.37
CA PHE A 888 -15.17 40.18 11.27
C PHE A 888 -16.09 39.58 10.20
N GLU A 889 -16.82 40.48 9.55
CA GLU A 889 -17.54 40.19 8.30
C GLU A 889 -17.03 41.22 7.28
N LEU A 890 -16.39 40.74 6.23
CA LEU A 890 -15.84 41.53 5.15
C LEU A 890 -16.73 41.38 3.92
N PRO A 891 -17.61 42.36 3.62
CA PRO A 891 -18.40 42.35 2.40
C PRO A 891 -17.47 42.50 1.19
N MET A 892 -17.71 41.66 0.18
CA MET A 892 -17.00 41.67 -1.09
C MET A 892 -17.99 41.82 -2.26
N GLU A 893 -17.49 42.15 -3.43
CA GLU A 893 -18.29 42.20 -4.65
C GLU A 893 -19.07 40.91 -4.89
N GLY A 894 -20.15 40.99 -5.67
CA GLY A 894 -20.92 39.81 -6.06
C GLY A 894 -21.70 39.15 -4.91
N ASN A 895 -22.09 39.84 -3.84
CA ASN A 895 -22.86 39.30 -2.72
C ASN A 895 -22.13 38.15 -1.98
N VAL A 896 -20.83 38.29 -1.77
CA VAL A 896 -19.97 37.43 -0.98
C VAL A 896 -19.63 38.10 0.33
N VAL A 897 -19.65 37.40 1.43
CA VAL A 897 -19.18 37.90 2.74
C VAL A 897 -18.09 36.95 3.24
N VAL A 898 -16.88 37.47 3.40
CA VAL A 898 -15.81 36.68 4.02
C VAL A 898 -15.87 36.87 5.53
N THR A 899 -16.06 35.80 6.24
CA THR A 899 -16.13 35.77 7.70
C THR A 899 -14.88 35.14 8.29
N GLY A 900 -14.52 35.58 9.46
CA GLY A 900 -13.37 35.02 10.16
C GLY A 900 -13.22 35.56 11.55
N ARG A 901 -12.19 35.08 12.23
CA ARG A 901 -11.85 35.46 13.57
C ARG A 901 -10.34 35.62 13.68
N MET A 902 -9.85 36.77 14.03
CA MET A 902 -8.44 37.04 14.31
C MET A 902 -8.16 36.66 15.77
N ASP A 903 -7.21 35.77 16.02
CA ASP A 903 -6.93 35.31 17.37
C ASP A 903 -6.48 36.48 18.28
N GLN A 904 -5.59 37.37 17.77
CA GLN A 904 -5.15 38.55 18.48
C GLN A 904 -4.80 39.67 17.53
N VAL A 905 -5.10 40.91 17.95
CA VAL A 905 -4.75 42.15 17.27
C VAL A 905 -3.98 43.03 18.26
N ASN A 906 -2.72 43.32 17.93
CA ASN A 906 -1.84 44.18 18.73
C ASN A 906 -1.63 45.52 18.07
N ARG A 907 -1.48 46.59 18.87
CA ARG A 907 -1.09 47.92 18.43
C ARG A 907 0.45 47.96 18.27
N LEU A 908 0.93 48.43 17.15
CA LEU A 908 2.35 48.73 16.92
C LEU A 908 2.66 50.22 16.84
N GLY A 909 1.68 51.01 16.38
CA GLY A 909 1.76 52.45 16.25
C GLY A 909 0.36 53.11 16.13
N PRO A 910 0.25 54.41 15.94
CA PRO A 910 -1.03 55.07 15.68
C PRO A 910 -1.64 54.58 14.37
N GLY A 911 -2.74 53.81 14.45
CA GLY A 911 -3.41 53.23 13.29
C GLY A 911 -2.74 51.93 12.76
N GLU A 912 -1.60 51.56 13.29
CA GLU A 912 -0.84 50.37 12.85
C GLU A 912 -1.12 49.16 13.76
N ALA A 913 -1.26 47.98 13.14
CA ALA A 913 -1.55 46.74 13.87
C ALA A 913 -0.67 45.57 13.45
N GLU A 914 -0.45 44.70 14.41
CA GLU A 914 -0.02 43.31 14.18
C GLU A 914 -1.23 42.38 14.34
N ILE A 915 -1.44 41.51 13.36
CA ILE A 915 -2.44 40.46 13.46
C ILE A 915 -1.71 39.14 13.75
N VAL A 916 -2.04 38.50 14.87
CA VAL A 916 -1.46 37.22 15.30
C VAL A 916 -2.48 36.14 15.15
N ASP A 917 -2.05 35.01 14.57
CA ASP A 917 -2.80 33.76 14.45
C ASP A 917 -1.97 32.63 15.07
N TYR A 918 -2.52 32.01 16.12
CA TYR A 918 -1.86 30.93 16.86
C TYR A 918 -2.00 29.61 16.12
N LYS A 919 -0.92 28.86 15.99
CA LYS A 919 -0.88 27.56 15.33
C LYS A 919 -0.37 26.48 16.28
N THR A 920 -1.12 25.41 16.39
CA THR A 920 -0.79 24.23 17.22
C THR A 920 -0.13 23.10 16.45
N GLY A 921 -0.14 23.17 15.11
CA GLY A 921 0.45 22.16 14.22
C GLY A 921 1.91 22.45 13.88
N ARG A 922 2.42 21.76 12.84
CA ARG A 922 3.80 21.94 12.36
C ARG A 922 4.11 23.41 12.07
N PRO A 923 5.31 23.88 12.43
CA PRO A 923 5.74 25.25 12.16
C PRO A 923 5.63 25.58 10.66
N LYS A 924 5.12 26.77 10.38
CA LYS A 924 5.12 27.34 9.03
C LYS A 924 6.42 28.08 8.80
N ASP A 925 6.99 27.95 7.60
CA ASP A 925 8.14 28.76 7.20
C ASP A 925 7.72 30.16 6.70
N GLU A 926 8.68 31.04 6.49
CA GLU A 926 8.43 32.38 5.97
C GLU A 926 7.71 32.38 4.61
N LYS A 927 8.02 31.39 3.74
CA LYS A 927 7.38 31.26 2.44
C LYS A 927 5.91 30.92 2.58
N ALA A 928 5.55 30.02 3.50
CA ALA A 928 4.18 29.69 3.81
C ALA A 928 3.42 30.89 4.41
N ALA A 929 4.04 31.65 5.32
CA ALA A 929 3.45 32.85 5.88
C ALA A 929 3.21 33.94 4.80
N ARG A 930 4.18 34.14 3.91
CA ARG A 930 4.07 35.08 2.78
C ARG A 930 2.96 34.75 1.79
N ASN A 931 2.72 33.48 1.56
CA ASN A 931 1.73 33.00 0.58
C ASN A 931 0.38 32.62 1.22
N SER A 932 0.20 32.80 2.53
CA SER A 932 -1.01 32.43 3.23
C SER A 932 -2.20 33.28 2.79
N LEU A 933 -3.25 32.62 2.29
CA LEU A 933 -4.53 33.28 1.99
C LEU A 933 -5.21 33.78 3.28
N GLN A 934 -5.12 33.00 4.37
CA GLN A 934 -5.69 33.38 5.67
C GLN A 934 -5.14 34.73 6.18
N LEU A 935 -3.82 34.88 6.19
CA LEU A 935 -3.19 36.12 6.61
C LEU A 935 -3.52 37.29 5.67
N SER A 936 -3.69 37.03 4.36
CA SER A 936 -4.10 38.06 3.41
C SER A 936 -5.55 38.50 3.63
N ILE A 937 -6.45 37.58 3.93
CA ILE A 937 -7.84 37.87 4.31
C ILE A 937 -7.89 38.69 5.62
N TYR A 938 -7.06 38.33 6.60
CA TYR A 938 -6.97 39.08 7.84
C TYR A 938 -6.48 40.52 7.60
N ALA A 939 -5.52 40.73 6.69
CA ALA A 939 -5.06 42.05 6.32
C ALA A 939 -6.15 42.88 5.62
N LEU A 940 -6.92 42.28 4.71
CA LEU A 940 -8.09 42.92 4.10
C LEU A 940 -9.14 43.32 5.12
N ALA A 941 -9.44 42.43 6.06
CA ALA A 941 -10.42 42.68 7.11
C ALA A 941 -9.93 43.74 8.12
N ALA A 942 -8.63 43.77 8.44
CA ALA A 942 -8.05 44.80 9.29
C ALA A 942 -8.22 46.21 8.66
N ARG A 943 -7.95 46.33 7.35
CA ARG A 943 -8.13 47.62 6.62
C ARG A 943 -9.61 47.92 6.42
N GLY A 944 -10.42 47.00 5.94
CA GLY A 944 -11.80 47.26 5.52
C GLY A 944 -12.82 47.29 6.65
N VAL A 945 -12.56 46.66 7.79
CA VAL A 945 -13.54 46.48 8.88
C VAL A 945 -13.04 47.11 10.18
N LEU A 946 -11.74 46.98 10.48
CA LEU A 946 -11.17 47.51 11.73
C LEU A 946 -10.54 48.91 11.58
N GLU A 947 -10.42 49.42 10.36
CA GLU A 947 -9.75 50.68 10.02
C GLU A 947 -8.31 50.78 10.56
N LEU A 948 -7.59 49.62 10.53
CA LEU A 948 -6.21 49.48 10.98
C LEU A 948 -5.31 49.08 9.80
N ASP A 949 -4.09 49.64 9.76
CA ASP A 949 -3.08 49.19 8.79
C ASP A 949 -2.29 48.00 9.36
N PRO A 950 -2.42 46.78 8.79
CA PRO A 950 -1.75 45.59 9.27
C PRO A 950 -0.29 45.56 8.80
N VAL A 951 0.58 46.30 9.43
CA VAL A 951 2.02 46.37 9.11
C VAL A 951 2.77 45.09 9.42
N ARG A 952 2.18 44.21 10.24
CA ARG A 952 2.73 42.88 10.55
C ARG A 952 1.63 41.81 10.63
N LEU A 953 1.88 40.68 10.00
CA LEU A 953 1.02 39.49 10.02
C LEU A 953 1.85 38.32 10.52
N THR A 954 1.45 37.73 11.63
CA THR A 954 2.25 36.76 12.39
C THR A 954 1.53 35.42 12.53
N PHE A 955 2.17 34.35 12.09
CA PHE A 955 1.87 33.02 12.59
C PHE A 955 2.69 32.77 13.85
N TYR A 956 2.06 32.63 15.00
CA TYR A 956 2.73 32.24 16.22
C TYR A 956 2.55 30.73 16.44
N ASN A 957 3.63 29.98 16.32
CA ASN A 957 3.57 28.53 16.46
C ASN A 957 3.78 28.13 17.91
N LEU A 958 2.78 27.49 18.53
CA LEU A 958 2.82 27.07 19.94
C LEU A 958 3.76 25.89 20.18
N MET A 959 4.05 25.07 19.15
CA MET A 959 4.99 23.94 19.29
C MET A 959 6.44 24.40 19.44
N THR A 960 6.82 25.47 18.76
CA THR A 960 8.20 26.03 18.82
C THR A 960 8.27 27.32 19.62
N ASN A 961 7.13 27.88 19.99
CA ASN A 961 7.00 29.19 20.61
C ASN A 961 7.73 30.33 19.86
N LEU A 962 7.74 30.23 18.53
CA LEU A 962 8.40 31.19 17.66
C LEU A 962 7.39 31.86 16.70
N PRO A 963 7.49 33.21 16.52
CA PRO A 963 6.70 33.92 15.53
C PRO A 963 7.33 33.82 14.15
N VAL A 964 6.49 33.71 13.13
CA VAL A 964 6.88 33.80 11.71
C VAL A 964 6.09 35.00 11.11
N CYS A 965 6.78 36.04 10.86
CA CYS A 965 6.18 37.33 10.45
C CYS A 965 6.19 37.49 8.92
N SER A 966 5.18 38.17 8.40
CA SER A 966 5.09 38.60 7.00
C SER A 966 4.34 39.90 6.85
N THR A 967 4.42 40.50 5.68
CA THR A 967 3.70 41.72 5.29
C THR A 967 2.91 41.47 4.02
N ARG A 968 2.01 42.36 3.63
CA ARG A 968 1.28 42.31 2.37
C ARG A 968 1.36 43.62 1.63
N ASP A 969 1.67 43.55 0.36
CA ASP A 969 1.50 44.65 -0.56
C ASP A 969 0.10 44.63 -1.20
N ASP A 970 -0.28 45.75 -1.84
CA ASP A 970 -1.62 45.87 -2.44
C ASP A 970 -1.84 44.88 -3.57
N LYS A 971 -0.78 44.42 -4.27
CA LYS A 971 -0.87 43.41 -5.32
C LYS A 971 -1.21 42.03 -4.74
N GLN A 972 -0.64 41.70 -3.58
CA GLN A 972 -0.94 40.43 -2.88
C GLN A 972 -2.36 40.46 -2.32
N LEU A 973 -2.82 41.59 -1.79
CA LEU A 973 -4.19 41.74 -1.29
C LEU A 973 -5.20 41.63 -2.43
N LYS A 974 -4.99 42.32 -3.55
CA LYS A 974 -5.83 42.18 -4.74
C LYS A 974 -5.91 40.76 -5.26
N LYS A 975 -4.77 40.02 -5.28
CA LYS A 975 -4.75 38.59 -5.65
C LYS A 975 -5.56 37.73 -4.69
N ALA A 976 -5.58 38.05 -3.41
CA ALA A 976 -6.40 37.34 -2.44
C ALA A 976 -7.90 37.60 -2.69
N GLU A 977 -8.30 38.82 -3.00
CA GLU A 977 -9.66 39.17 -3.39
C GLU A 977 -10.08 38.42 -4.67
N GLU A 978 -9.25 38.44 -5.70
CA GLU A 978 -9.47 37.70 -6.97
C GLU A 978 -9.67 36.20 -6.68
N LYS A 979 -8.88 35.63 -5.77
CA LYS A 979 -9.01 34.20 -5.40
C LYS A 979 -10.31 33.89 -4.66
N VAL A 980 -10.77 34.78 -3.79
CA VAL A 980 -12.07 34.64 -3.12
C VAL A 980 -13.19 34.66 -4.17
N GLN A 981 -13.13 35.60 -5.13
CA GLN A 981 -14.15 35.73 -6.19
C GLN A 981 -14.15 34.52 -7.13
N GLU A 982 -12.98 34.02 -7.50
CA GLU A 982 -12.84 32.78 -8.30
C GLU A 982 -13.56 31.59 -7.63
N VAL A 983 -13.25 31.32 -6.34
CA VAL A 983 -13.87 30.23 -5.58
C VAL A 983 -15.37 30.45 -5.41
N ALA A 984 -15.81 31.67 -5.13
CA ALA A 984 -17.22 31.99 -5.01
C ALA A 984 -17.97 31.78 -6.34
N GLY A 985 -17.34 32.12 -7.47
CA GLY A 985 -17.86 31.87 -8.82
C GLY A 985 -18.03 30.38 -9.10
N SER A 986 -16.99 29.57 -8.84
CA SER A 986 -17.04 28.11 -9.02
C SER A 986 -18.09 27.44 -8.12
N ILE A 987 -18.21 27.85 -6.85
CA ILE A 987 -19.26 27.32 -5.95
C ILE A 987 -20.66 27.61 -6.51
N ARG A 988 -20.90 28.83 -7.02
CA ARG A 988 -22.18 29.19 -7.63
C ARG A 988 -22.46 28.47 -8.94
N ALA A 989 -21.42 28.18 -9.70
CA ALA A 989 -21.52 27.39 -10.92
C ALA A 989 -21.78 25.89 -10.64
N GLY A 990 -21.73 25.46 -9.38
CA GLY A 990 -21.91 24.04 -9.00
C GLY A 990 -20.72 23.15 -9.32
N GLU A 991 -19.50 23.73 -9.39
CA GLU A 991 -18.27 23.01 -9.72
C GLU A 991 -17.72 22.28 -8.48
N PHE A 992 -18.26 21.09 -8.21
CA PHE A 992 -17.89 20.30 -7.04
C PHE A 992 -17.17 18.99 -7.40
N GLY A 993 -16.47 18.93 -8.53
CA GLY A 993 -15.73 17.73 -8.95
C GLY A 993 -14.67 17.28 -7.92
N ALA A 994 -14.54 15.98 -7.70
CA ALA A 994 -13.53 15.44 -6.81
C ALA A 994 -12.11 15.69 -7.34
N SER A 995 -11.17 15.98 -6.43
CA SER A 995 -9.73 16.10 -6.70
C SER A 995 -8.95 14.98 -6.01
N PRO A 996 -8.88 13.76 -6.62
CA PRO A 996 -8.19 12.63 -6.01
C PRO A 996 -6.70 12.91 -5.80
N GLY A 997 -6.20 12.57 -4.60
CA GLY A 997 -4.82 12.79 -4.23
C GLY A 997 -4.48 12.22 -2.86
N PHE A 998 -3.33 12.63 -2.30
CA PHE A 998 -2.86 12.18 -0.99
C PHE A 998 -3.90 12.39 0.14
N VAL A 999 -4.69 13.47 0.05
CA VAL A 999 -5.75 13.80 1.03
C VAL A 999 -6.83 12.72 1.12
N CYS A 1000 -7.04 11.94 0.05
CA CYS A 1000 -8.07 10.90 0.03
C CYS A 1000 -7.79 9.74 1.00
N ARG A 1001 -6.54 9.54 1.42
CA ARG A 1001 -6.17 8.47 2.37
C ARG A 1001 -6.82 8.65 3.74
N THR A 1002 -6.97 9.89 4.17
CA THR A 1002 -7.55 10.26 5.47
C THR A 1002 -8.88 11.00 5.34
N CYS A 1003 -9.52 10.94 4.16
CA CYS A 1003 -10.78 11.64 3.92
C CYS A 1003 -11.94 10.86 4.53
N GLU A 1004 -12.65 11.46 5.45
CA GLU A 1004 -13.83 10.92 6.12
C GLU A 1004 -14.99 10.62 5.17
N TYR A 1005 -15.06 11.33 4.04
CA TYR A 1005 -16.12 11.16 3.03
C TYR A 1005 -15.79 10.11 1.96
N ARG A 1006 -14.66 9.42 2.09
CA ARG A 1006 -14.26 8.36 1.14
C ARG A 1006 -15.36 7.30 0.90
N PRO A 1007 -16.13 6.88 1.91
CA PRO A 1007 -17.22 5.91 1.71
C PRO A 1007 -18.37 6.39 0.81
N VAL A 1008 -18.59 7.71 0.69
CA VAL A 1008 -19.66 8.33 -0.09
C VAL A 1008 -19.16 9.11 -1.31
N CYS A 1009 -17.86 9.14 -1.53
CA CYS A 1009 -17.25 9.93 -2.60
C CYS A 1009 -17.36 9.22 -3.96
N PRO A 1010 -17.90 9.89 -5.01
CA PRO A 1010 -18.04 9.29 -6.34
C PRO A 1010 -16.69 8.92 -6.99
N ALA A 1011 -15.61 9.64 -6.70
CA ALA A 1011 -14.29 9.34 -7.25
C ALA A 1011 -13.73 7.99 -6.76
N HIS A 1012 -14.24 7.47 -5.65
CA HIS A 1012 -13.87 6.18 -5.09
C HIS A 1012 -14.91 5.09 -5.36
N GLU A 1013 -16.04 5.41 -5.94
CA GLU A 1013 -17.07 4.44 -6.32
C GLU A 1013 -16.59 3.64 -7.53
N GLY A 1014 -16.27 2.35 -7.32
CA GLY A 1014 -15.77 1.48 -8.39
C GLY A 1014 -14.32 1.74 -8.85
N SER A 1015 -13.58 2.69 -8.26
CA SER A 1015 -12.15 2.82 -8.47
C SER A 1015 -11.44 1.68 -7.74
N GLY A 1016 -10.68 0.85 -8.43
CA GLY A 1016 -9.94 -0.27 -7.83
C GLY A 1016 -8.69 0.16 -7.07
N GLU A 1017 -8.77 1.21 -6.22
CA GLU A 1017 -7.67 1.61 -5.32
C GLU A 1017 -7.75 0.90 -3.98
#